data_e33863c2a2dfb3408fb4e0c48365efeb
#
_entry.id   e33863c2a2dfb3408fb4e0c48365efeb
#
_cell.length_a   1.000
_cell.length_b   1.000
_cell.length_c   1.000
_cell.angle_alpha   90.00
_cell.angle_beta   90.00
_cell.angle_gamma   90.00
#
_symmetry.space_group_name_H-M   'P 1'
#
loop_
_entity.id
_entity.type
_entity.pdbx_description
1 polymer ?
#
loop_
_entity_poly.entity_id
_entity_poly.type
_entity_poly.pdbx_seq_one_letter_code
_entity_poly.pdbx_strand_id
1 'polypeptide(L)'
;MVIKFFKLTFFLLLPALLFAQATQKPPLHGKNWMAVTGKPLAATAGSIIFQKGGNAVDAACAMLAATCTMWDVLSWGGETQALIYNPKTKKVIAINALGVAPTGATVDFFKSKGYNFPPEYGPLAATTPGTPGGLCYMLANYGTMSLKEVLAPAMQMAAGYAIDAQTANSMERGKKMIKEWPYSAAVFLPHKGEAREAPEPGEIFVQKNLLETLNKMVQSEQDALKKKKTRKEAIMAANDRFYKGDIAEEFVRGSKEQGGLITMNDLAKWKPIEEEPLSVNYKGIEVYKLKEWTQGPMLLQSLNILENFDLKKMGYNSADYIHTLFQTMNLTFADRDFYYGDPYFSPKSPIKGLLSKEYAKQRAKLIKPDKNDPTSIPGDPYIFEGKLNPYAELLKRRTNITDTTKDGKGNAIPAHDRTTASVYTPADVSNTFALSNAQIADSLYMDRLWRGTTSVEAADTAGWVVSITPSGGWLPACIAGNTGVGMSQRMQSFVMDSMINPFNVVEPGKRPRVTLTPSLALKSGKPFLSFAVQGGDTQDQNLLQFFLNMVEFGMTVQQASEAANFNSNQLWLSLGGTKLQDRVPHPGSIILSNTTPEDVRTKLKQMGYSPTIGNRTSGPINAIYFDTKHKTLWGGSSNNGEDYGIGW
;
A
#
# COMPACT_ATOMS: atom_id res chain seq x y z
N MET A 1 -60.02 -45.35 37.78
CA MET A 1 -59.73 -43.98 37.65
C MET A 1 -58.21 -43.80 37.41
N VAL A 2 -57.79 -43.76 36.14
CA VAL A 2 -56.38 -43.80 35.73
C VAL A 2 -56.04 -42.41 35.24
N ILE A 3 -55.17 -41.72 35.97
CA ILE A 3 -54.65 -40.36 35.59
C ILE A 3 -53.45 -40.59 34.70
N LYS A 4 -53.57 -40.20 33.42
CA LYS A 4 -52.43 -40.14 32.46
C LYS A 4 -51.65 -38.85 32.71
N PHE A 5 -50.37 -38.99 33.08
CA PHE A 5 -49.40 -37.87 33.08
C PHE A 5 -48.92 -37.61 31.66
N PHE A 6 -49.23 -36.47 31.12
CA PHE A 6 -48.63 -35.93 29.88
C PHE A 6 -47.31 -35.27 30.26
N LYS A 7 -46.19 -35.83 29.81
CA LYS A 7 -44.88 -35.15 29.86
C LYS A 7 -44.81 -34.17 28.71
N LEU A 8 -44.93 -32.87 29.01
CA LEU A 8 -44.70 -31.80 28.08
C LEU A 8 -43.19 -31.54 28.02
N THR A 9 -42.52 -32.01 26.95
CA THR A 9 -41.11 -31.71 26.68
C THR A 9 -41.05 -30.34 26.04
N PHE A 10 -40.69 -29.32 26.80
CA PHE A 10 -40.42 -27.96 26.30
C PHE A 10 -39.07 -27.98 25.61
N PHE A 11 -39.06 -28.00 24.27
CA PHE A 11 -37.85 -27.73 23.46
C PHE A 11 -37.57 -26.22 23.56
N LEU A 12 -36.63 -25.83 24.41
CA LEU A 12 -36.02 -24.51 24.40
C LEU A 12 -35.20 -24.40 23.12
N LEU A 13 -35.79 -23.87 22.06
CA LEU A 13 -35.09 -23.25 20.96
C LEU A 13 -34.41 -21.98 21.52
N LEU A 14 -33.19 -22.13 22.02
CA LEU A 14 -32.30 -20.97 22.17
C LEU A 14 -32.06 -20.41 20.75
N PRO A 15 -32.52 -19.17 20.45
CA PRO A 15 -32.02 -18.52 19.25
C PRO A 15 -30.50 -18.42 19.43
N ALA A 16 -29.74 -19.05 18.54
CA ALA A 16 -28.34 -18.71 18.39
C ALA A 16 -28.29 -17.21 18.08
N LEU A 17 -28.13 -16.41 19.12
CA LEU A 17 -27.75 -15.00 18.98
C LEU A 17 -26.37 -15.04 18.30
N LEU A 18 -26.40 -14.95 16.99
CA LEU A 18 -25.25 -14.45 16.23
C LEU A 18 -24.97 -13.07 16.82
N PHE A 19 -24.07 -13.01 17.79
CA PHE A 19 -23.44 -11.76 18.18
C PHE A 19 -22.69 -11.27 16.94
N ALA A 20 -23.39 -10.54 16.07
CA ALA A 20 -22.74 -9.69 15.11
C ALA A 20 -21.87 -8.76 15.96
N GLN A 21 -20.56 -8.94 15.86
CA GLN A 21 -19.61 -8.10 16.57
C GLN A 21 -19.94 -6.66 16.18
N ALA A 22 -20.34 -5.84 17.15
CA ALA A 22 -20.68 -4.45 16.90
C ALA A 22 -19.42 -3.76 16.34
N THR A 23 -19.54 -3.15 15.19
CA THR A 23 -18.45 -2.38 14.58
C THR A 23 -18.25 -1.09 15.38
N GLN A 24 -17.00 -0.60 15.48
CA GLN A 24 -16.68 0.65 16.15
C GLN A 24 -17.17 1.85 15.33
N LYS A 25 -17.04 1.78 14.00
CA LYS A 25 -17.64 2.75 13.08
C LYS A 25 -18.94 2.20 12.50
N PRO A 26 -19.96 3.03 12.29
CA PRO A 26 -21.15 2.61 11.58
C PRO A 26 -20.78 2.28 10.12
N PRO A 27 -21.40 1.24 9.51
CA PRO A 27 -21.26 1.02 8.09
C PRO A 27 -21.87 2.20 7.32
N LEU A 28 -21.19 2.63 6.25
CA LEU A 28 -21.69 3.67 5.38
C LEU A 28 -22.63 3.08 4.34
N HIS A 29 -23.71 3.78 4.06
CA HIS A 29 -24.65 3.44 3.00
C HIS A 29 -24.86 4.64 2.10
N GLY A 30 -24.70 4.46 0.79
CA GLY A 30 -24.92 5.48 -0.22
C GLY A 30 -25.76 4.93 -1.36
N LYS A 31 -26.56 5.80 -1.98
CA LYS A 31 -27.31 5.47 -3.20
C LYS A 31 -26.62 6.01 -4.44
N ASN A 32 -26.06 7.20 -4.35
CA ASN A 32 -25.60 7.95 -5.53
C ASN A 32 -24.10 7.86 -5.74
N TRP A 33 -23.33 7.94 -4.66
CA TRP A 33 -21.88 7.87 -4.70
C TRP A 33 -21.29 7.52 -3.34
N MET A 34 -20.02 7.13 -3.36
CA MET A 34 -19.23 6.84 -2.16
C MET A 34 -17.79 7.32 -2.37
N ALA A 35 -17.23 7.96 -1.33
CA ALA A 35 -15.84 8.41 -1.26
C ALA A 35 -15.24 7.95 0.07
N VAL A 36 -14.17 7.14 0.05
CA VAL A 36 -13.51 6.59 1.24
C VAL A 36 -12.00 6.77 1.10
N THR A 37 -11.32 7.30 2.12
CA THR A 37 -9.87 7.54 2.08
C THR A 37 -9.28 7.72 3.49
N GLY A 38 -7.95 7.92 3.59
CA GLY A 38 -7.21 7.97 4.84
C GLY A 38 -7.42 9.21 5.72
N LYS A 39 -8.09 10.26 5.21
CA LYS A 39 -8.30 11.52 5.95
C LYS A 39 -9.71 12.07 5.77
N PRO A 40 -10.37 12.57 6.86
CA PRO A 40 -11.70 13.14 6.77
C PRO A 40 -11.82 14.30 5.77
N LEU A 41 -10.87 15.24 5.79
CA LEU A 41 -10.88 16.36 4.85
C LEU A 41 -10.67 15.93 3.40
N ALA A 42 -9.91 14.88 3.17
CA ALA A 42 -9.73 14.33 1.82
C ALA A 42 -11.01 13.63 1.34
N ALA A 43 -11.72 12.89 2.20
CA ALA A 43 -13.04 12.35 1.86
C ALA A 43 -14.04 13.47 1.54
N THR A 44 -13.97 14.59 2.29
CA THR A 44 -14.75 15.80 2.02
C THR A 44 -14.43 16.40 0.65
N ALA A 45 -13.15 16.42 0.24
CA ALA A 45 -12.77 16.86 -1.12
C ALA A 45 -13.45 16.03 -2.21
N GLY A 46 -13.51 14.70 -2.07
CA GLY A 46 -14.23 13.82 -2.97
C GLY A 46 -15.74 14.11 -3.01
N SER A 47 -16.34 14.30 -1.84
CA SER A 47 -17.75 14.65 -1.69
C SER A 47 -18.11 15.98 -2.38
N ILE A 48 -17.27 17.01 -2.25
CA ILE A 48 -17.43 18.31 -2.94
C ILE A 48 -17.47 18.12 -4.45
N ILE A 49 -16.60 17.28 -4.99
CA ILE A 49 -16.54 17.00 -6.42
C ILE A 49 -17.81 16.26 -6.90
N PHE A 50 -18.26 15.25 -6.17
CA PHE A 50 -19.52 14.56 -6.48
C PHE A 50 -20.72 15.52 -6.45
N GLN A 51 -20.81 16.39 -5.45
CA GLN A 51 -21.88 17.39 -5.34
C GLN A 51 -21.89 18.40 -6.51
N LYS A 52 -20.73 18.66 -7.10
CA LYS A 52 -20.58 19.50 -8.32
C LYS A 52 -20.85 18.74 -9.62
N GLY A 53 -21.21 17.47 -9.57
CA GLY A 53 -21.52 16.64 -10.73
C GLY A 53 -20.33 15.93 -11.38
N GLY A 54 -19.15 15.90 -10.71
CA GLY A 54 -18.00 15.09 -11.13
C GLY A 54 -18.30 13.59 -11.00
N ASN A 55 -17.61 12.77 -11.81
CA ASN A 55 -17.69 11.32 -11.71
C ASN A 55 -16.70 10.77 -10.65
N ALA A 56 -16.69 9.45 -10.44
CA ALA A 56 -15.81 8.83 -9.45
C ALA A 56 -14.31 9.06 -9.74
N VAL A 57 -13.91 9.25 -10.99
CA VAL A 57 -12.50 9.56 -11.32
C VAL A 57 -12.16 11.00 -10.93
N ASP A 58 -13.03 11.97 -11.15
CA ASP A 58 -12.85 13.34 -10.70
C ASP A 58 -12.72 13.41 -9.18
N ALA A 59 -13.62 12.71 -8.47
CA ALA A 59 -13.62 12.64 -7.01
C ALA A 59 -12.35 11.96 -6.46
N ALA A 60 -11.92 10.86 -7.07
CA ALA A 60 -10.69 10.16 -6.70
C ALA A 60 -9.45 11.04 -6.92
N CYS A 61 -9.37 11.80 -8.02
CA CYS A 61 -8.30 12.75 -8.28
C CYS A 61 -8.27 13.89 -7.23
N ALA A 62 -9.43 14.39 -6.81
CA ALA A 62 -9.50 15.42 -5.77
C ALA A 62 -9.08 14.88 -4.40
N MET A 63 -9.50 13.66 -4.04
CA MET A 63 -9.04 12.99 -2.81
C MET A 63 -7.54 12.73 -2.83
N LEU A 64 -6.99 12.27 -3.97
CA LEU A 64 -5.55 12.09 -4.17
C LEU A 64 -4.80 13.40 -3.98
N ALA A 65 -5.24 14.49 -4.59
CA ALA A 65 -4.64 15.82 -4.43
C ALA A 65 -4.69 16.30 -2.97
N ALA A 66 -5.81 16.08 -2.29
CA ALA A 66 -5.99 16.45 -0.89
C ALA A 66 -5.06 15.65 0.03
N THR A 67 -5.00 14.32 -0.11
CA THR A 67 -4.12 13.46 0.71
C THR A 67 -2.65 13.81 0.53
N CYS A 68 -2.20 14.09 -0.70
CA CYS A 68 -0.84 14.56 -0.97
C CYS A 68 -0.54 15.91 -0.30
N THR A 69 -1.50 16.83 -0.30
CA THR A 69 -1.35 18.16 0.30
C THR A 69 -1.37 18.10 1.83
N MET A 70 -2.10 17.16 2.39
CA MET A 70 -2.17 16.91 3.84
C MET A 70 -0.99 16.07 4.38
N TRP A 71 -0.11 15.57 3.52
CA TRP A 71 0.97 14.65 3.92
C TRP A 71 0.44 13.37 4.59
N ASP A 72 -0.67 12.86 4.09
CA ASP A 72 -1.25 11.59 4.57
C ASP A 72 -0.38 10.40 4.13
N VAL A 73 0.82 10.34 4.72
CA VAL A 73 1.88 9.34 4.46
C VAL A 73 2.34 9.27 2.99
N LEU A 74 2.18 10.38 2.27
CA LEU A 74 2.64 10.57 0.88
C LEU A 74 2.76 12.07 0.58
N SER A 75 3.25 12.40 -0.61
CA SER A 75 3.33 13.78 -1.10
C SER A 75 3.15 13.86 -2.62
N TRP A 76 3.12 15.07 -3.15
CA TRP A 76 3.00 15.35 -4.57
C TRP A 76 4.13 14.76 -5.44
N GLY A 77 5.33 14.59 -4.90
CA GLY A 77 6.44 13.93 -5.61
C GLY A 77 6.47 12.41 -5.47
N GLY A 78 5.46 11.84 -4.85
CA GLY A 78 5.27 10.40 -4.75
C GLY A 78 4.79 9.76 -6.04
N GLU A 79 4.08 8.65 -5.89
CA GLU A 79 3.57 7.84 -7.00
C GLU A 79 2.10 7.48 -6.83
N THR A 80 1.44 7.21 -7.96
CA THR A 80 0.03 6.84 -8.01
C THR A 80 -0.16 5.54 -8.79
N GLN A 81 -0.84 4.60 -8.16
CA GLN A 81 -1.21 3.30 -8.71
C GLN A 81 -2.71 3.16 -8.59
N ALA A 82 -3.39 2.94 -9.72
CA ALA A 82 -4.83 2.88 -9.73
C ALA A 82 -5.38 1.72 -10.55
N LEU A 83 -6.53 1.21 -10.10
CA LEU A 83 -7.45 0.41 -10.89
C LEU A 83 -8.73 1.20 -11.10
N ILE A 84 -9.19 1.26 -12.35
CA ILE A 84 -10.41 1.98 -12.74
C ILE A 84 -11.34 1.02 -13.48
N TYR A 85 -12.54 0.77 -12.96
CA TYR A 85 -13.57 0.13 -13.74
C TYR A 85 -14.27 1.17 -14.60
N ASN A 86 -14.21 0.98 -15.92
CA ASN A 86 -14.87 1.85 -16.90
C ASN A 86 -16.22 1.24 -17.31
N PRO A 87 -17.37 1.84 -16.91
CA PRO A 87 -18.68 1.29 -17.20
C PRO A 87 -19.05 1.30 -18.70
N LYS A 88 -18.42 2.18 -19.48
CA LYS A 88 -18.67 2.27 -20.94
C LYS A 88 -18.07 1.08 -21.69
N THR A 89 -16.89 0.64 -21.29
CA THR A 89 -16.17 -0.49 -21.90
C THR A 89 -16.36 -1.80 -21.13
N LYS A 90 -16.85 -1.73 -19.89
CA LYS A 90 -16.95 -2.84 -18.93
C LYS A 90 -15.59 -3.50 -18.63
N LYS A 91 -14.51 -2.73 -18.72
CA LYS A 91 -13.14 -3.19 -18.46
C LYS A 91 -12.57 -2.54 -17.21
N VAL A 92 -11.70 -3.26 -16.54
CA VAL A 92 -10.81 -2.72 -15.52
C VAL A 92 -9.53 -2.26 -16.21
N ILE A 93 -9.11 -1.04 -15.92
CA ILE A 93 -7.92 -0.38 -16.46
C ILE A 93 -6.93 -0.22 -15.31
N ALA A 94 -5.67 -0.50 -15.55
CA ALA A 94 -4.59 -0.29 -14.59
C ALA A 94 -3.77 0.94 -14.98
N ILE A 95 -3.47 1.79 -13.99
CA ILE A 95 -2.61 2.98 -14.16
C ILE A 95 -1.33 2.76 -13.37
N ASN A 96 -0.21 2.74 -14.08
CA ASN A 96 1.13 2.72 -13.53
C ASN A 96 1.74 4.13 -13.63
N ALA A 97 1.61 4.91 -12.57
CA ALA A 97 2.29 6.19 -12.42
C ALA A 97 3.35 6.13 -11.31
N LEU A 98 4.13 5.04 -11.28
CA LEU A 98 5.30 4.90 -10.46
C LEU A 98 6.48 5.65 -11.10
N GLY A 99 7.27 6.33 -10.27
CA GLY A 99 8.51 6.96 -10.69
C GLY A 99 9.57 5.96 -11.14
N VAL A 100 10.52 6.41 -11.93
CA VAL A 100 11.66 5.62 -12.39
C VAL A 100 12.96 6.03 -11.70
N ALA A 101 13.93 5.14 -11.63
CA ALA A 101 15.29 5.45 -11.18
C ALA A 101 15.90 6.52 -12.09
N PRO A 102 16.48 7.61 -11.53
CA PRO A 102 17.17 8.63 -12.31
C PRO A 102 18.35 8.07 -13.10
N THR A 103 18.76 8.73 -14.19
CA THR A 103 19.84 8.32 -15.05
C THR A 103 21.17 8.07 -14.30
N GLY A 104 21.45 8.81 -13.22
CA GLY A 104 22.63 8.62 -12.38
C GLY A 104 22.53 7.49 -11.35
N ALA A 105 21.37 6.83 -11.19
CA ALA A 105 21.14 5.83 -10.16
C ALA A 105 21.55 4.43 -10.62
N THR A 106 22.84 4.12 -10.54
CA THR A 106 23.40 2.82 -10.89
C THR A 106 23.85 2.03 -9.66
N VAL A 107 24.00 0.71 -9.77
CA VAL A 107 24.58 -0.15 -8.72
C VAL A 107 25.94 0.38 -8.28
N ASP A 108 26.80 0.71 -9.25
CA ASP A 108 28.18 1.19 -8.98
C ASP A 108 28.18 2.52 -8.25
N PHE A 109 27.25 3.44 -8.60
CA PHE A 109 27.09 4.70 -7.88
C PHE A 109 26.77 4.47 -6.39
N PHE A 110 25.78 3.65 -6.07
CA PHE A 110 25.43 3.40 -4.68
C PHE A 110 26.51 2.63 -3.93
N LYS A 111 27.14 1.63 -4.54
CA LYS A 111 28.26 0.89 -3.95
C LYS A 111 29.47 1.78 -3.68
N SER A 112 29.81 2.72 -4.59
CA SER A 112 30.91 3.67 -4.39
C SER A 112 30.70 4.59 -3.16
N LYS A 113 29.43 4.77 -2.74
CA LYS A 113 29.06 5.50 -1.53
C LYS A 113 28.89 4.62 -0.28
N GLY A 114 29.20 3.33 -0.38
CA GLY A 114 29.12 2.39 0.75
C GLY A 114 27.72 1.84 1.03
N TYR A 115 26.76 2.02 0.14
CA TYR A 115 25.42 1.50 0.32
C TYR A 115 25.31 0.01 -0.11
N ASN A 116 24.59 -0.79 0.69
CA ASN A 116 24.16 -2.15 0.32
C ASN A 116 22.76 -2.16 -0.33
N PHE A 117 21.95 -1.15 -0.05
CA PHE A 117 20.67 -0.82 -0.67
C PHE A 117 20.61 0.68 -0.88
N PRO A 118 19.83 1.20 -1.85
CA PRO A 118 19.59 2.63 -1.93
C PRO A 118 19.05 3.17 -0.59
N PRO A 119 19.38 4.42 -0.19
CA PRO A 119 19.01 4.96 1.12
C PRO A 119 17.49 5.06 1.30
N GLU A 120 17.06 5.06 2.57
CA GLU A 120 15.63 5.13 2.92
C GLU A 120 15.06 6.54 2.73
N TYR A 121 15.86 7.55 2.98
CA TYR A 121 15.45 8.95 3.01
C TYR A 121 16.42 9.86 2.25
N GLY A 122 15.96 11.08 2.01
CA GLY A 122 16.74 12.11 1.37
C GLY A 122 16.74 12.06 -0.16
N PRO A 123 17.49 12.95 -0.80
CA PRO A 123 17.40 13.16 -2.26
C PRO A 123 17.90 11.96 -3.08
N LEU A 124 18.76 11.09 -2.52
CA LEU A 124 19.23 9.87 -3.18
C LEU A 124 18.21 8.72 -3.12
N ALA A 125 17.19 8.84 -2.26
CA ALA A 125 16.09 7.89 -2.18
C ALA A 125 15.01 8.15 -3.25
N ALA A 126 15.11 9.25 -4.00
CA ALA A 126 14.06 9.71 -4.89
C ALA A 126 14.06 9.00 -6.24
N THR A 127 12.89 8.51 -6.65
CA THR A 127 12.53 8.27 -8.05
C THR A 127 11.89 9.52 -8.65
N THR A 128 11.69 9.58 -9.97
CA THR A 128 10.96 10.67 -10.60
C THR A 128 9.55 10.80 -10.01
N PRO A 129 8.99 12.01 -9.84
CA PRO A 129 7.61 12.20 -9.40
C PRO A 129 6.61 11.50 -10.30
N GLY A 130 5.66 10.78 -9.72
CA GLY A 130 4.63 10.05 -10.46
C GLY A 130 3.22 10.61 -10.28
N THR A 131 2.92 11.14 -9.08
CA THR A 131 1.55 11.55 -8.73
C THR A 131 0.98 12.66 -9.61
N PRO A 132 1.70 13.76 -9.93
CA PRO A 132 1.14 14.83 -10.77
C PRO A 132 0.72 14.31 -12.15
N GLY A 133 1.58 13.49 -12.77
CA GLY A 133 1.30 12.91 -14.08
C GLY A 133 0.22 11.84 -14.04
N GLY A 134 0.17 11.00 -13.00
CA GLY A 134 -0.88 10.03 -12.80
C GLY A 134 -2.26 10.69 -12.64
N LEU A 135 -2.35 11.73 -11.82
CA LEU A 135 -3.56 12.54 -11.63
C LEU A 135 -4.00 13.17 -12.95
N CYS A 136 -3.11 13.89 -13.64
CA CYS A 136 -3.42 14.52 -14.93
C CYS A 136 -3.87 13.50 -15.97
N TYR A 137 -3.23 12.31 -16.02
CA TYR A 137 -3.61 11.26 -16.95
C TYR A 137 -5.01 10.72 -16.68
N MET A 138 -5.30 10.34 -15.43
CA MET A 138 -6.62 9.82 -15.04
C MET A 138 -7.71 10.84 -15.30
N LEU A 139 -7.51 12.09 -14.87
CA LEU A 139 -8.46 13.17 -15.06
C LEU A 139 -8.70 13.45 -16.55
N ALA A 140 -7.64 13.57 -17.36
CA ALA A 140 -7.73 13.88 -18.78
C ALA A 140 -8.47 12.82 -19.60
N ASN A 141 -8.30 11.54 -19.27
CA ASN A 141 -8.83 10.42 -20.04
C ASN A 141 -10.19 9.90 -19.53
N TYR A 142 -10.45 10.00 -18.22
CA TYR A 142 -11.60 9.33 -17.57
C TYR A 142 -12.45 10.28 -16.72
N GLY A 143 -11.93 11.42 -16.30
CA GLY A 143 -12.69 12.47 -15.63
C GLY A 143 -13.53 13.32 -16.59
N THR A 144 -14.37 14.16 -16.00
CA THR A 144 -15.28 15.08 -16.71
C THR A 144 -15.01 16.54 -16.37
N MET A 145 -14.41 16.83 -15.23
CA MET A 145 -14.16 18.18 -14.73
C MET A 145 -12.81 18.75 -15.18
N SER A 146 -12.61 20.05 -14.98
CA SER A 146 -11.34 20.72 -15.22
C SER A 146 -10.33 20.42 -14.09
N LEU A 147 -9.04 20.58 -14.38
CA LEU A 147 -7.99 20.49 -13.35
C LEU A 147 -8.19 21.53 -12.24
N LYS A 148 -8.61 22.75 -12.61
CA LYS A 148 -8.92 23.82 -11.66
C LYS A 148 -9.98 23.39 -10.64
N GLU A 149 -11.07 22.76 -11.07
CA GLU A 149 -12.14 22.33 -10.19
C GLU A 149 -11.69 21.19 -9.28
N VAL A 150 -10.98 20.21 -9.82
CA VAL A 150 -10.50 19.03 -9.09
C VAL A 150 -9.41 19.40 -8.07
N LEU A 151 -8.53 20.34 -8.39
CA LEU A 151 -7.48 20.79 -7.46
C LEU A 151 -7.95 21.81 -6.42
N ALA A 152 -9.14 22.42 -6.59
CA ALA A 152 -9.60 23.50 -5.72
C ALA A 152 -9.58 23.16 -4.23
N PRO A 153 -10.04 21.96 -3.75
CA PRO A 153 -9.93 21.59 -2.35
C PRO A 153 -8.48 21.51 -1.85
N ALA A 154 -7.59 20.88 -2.63
CA ALA A 154 -6.18 20.77 -2.28
C ALA A 154 -5.47 22.15 -2.23
N MET A 155 -5.82 23.06 -3.15
CA MET A 155 -5.30 24.43 -3.15
C MET A 155 -5.78 25.22 -1.93
N GLN A 156 -7.04 25.04 -1.49
CA GLN A 156 -7.53 25.62 -0.25
C GLN A 156 -6.74 25.09 0.96
N MET A 157 -6.46 23.78 1.01
CA MET A 157 -5.64 23.19 2.06
C MET A 157 -4.20 23.73 2.03
N ALA A 158 -3.59 23.88 0.85
CA ALA A 158 -2.25 24.46 0.73
C ALA A 158 -2.20 25.93 1.17
N ALA A 159 -3.31 26.68 1.00
CA ALA A 159 -3.45 28.04 1.52
C ALA A 159 -3.58 28.10 3.05
N GLY A 160 -4.01 27.01 3.69
CA GLY A 160 -4.08 26.84 5.13
C GLY A 160 -5.21 25.92 5.57
N TYR A 161 -4.88 24.93 6.39
CA TYR A 161 -5.85 24.04 7.02
C TYR A 161 -5.41 23.68 8.45
N ALA A 162 -6.34 23.34 9.31
CA ALA A 162 -6.03 22.82 10.64
C ALA A 162 -5.36 21.46 10.53
N ILE A 163 -4.04 21.39 10.85
CA ILE A 163 -3.26 20.16 10.71
C ILE A 163 -3.69 19.10 11.72
N ASP A 164 -3.79 17.86 11.29
CA ASP A 164 -4.10 16.72 12.16
C ASP A 164 -2.92 16.33 13.07
N ALA A 165 -3.25 15.69 14.19
CA ALA A 165 -2.27 15.29 15.20
C ALA A 165 -1.25 14.27 14.67
N GLN A 166 -1.67 13.36 13.79
CA GLN A 166 -0.80 12.35 13.19
C GLN A 166 0.32 12.98 12.38
N THR A 167 -0.03 13.89 11.48
CA THR A 167 0.90 14.59 10.58
C THR A 167 1.80 15.53 11.37
N ALA A 168 1.24 16.37 12.25
CA ALA A 168 1.99 17.29 13.11
C ALA A 168 3.03 16.55 13.99
N ASN A 169 2.64 15.45 14.62
CA ASN A 169 3.53 14.65 15.45
C ASN A 169 4.57 13.88 14.61
N SER A 170 4.28 13.51 13.36
CA SER A 170 5.26 12.89 12.46
C SER A 170 6.34 13.88 12.04
N MET A 171 5.99 15.15 11.80
CA MET A 171 6.96 16.21 11.57
C MET A 171 7.88 16.40 12.78
N GLU A 172 7.32 16.48 13.99
CA GLU A 172 8.10 16.68 15.22
C GLU A 172 9.04 15.49 15.48
N ARG A 173 8.56 14.25 15.35
CA ARG A 173 9.44 13.05 15.48
C ARG A 173 10.56 13.06 14.46
N GLY A 174 10.28 13.50 13.23
CA GLY A 174 11.25 13.57 12.12
C GLY A 174 12.15 14.80 12.12
N LYS A 175 11.99 15.75 13.07
CA LYS A 175 12.61 17.09 13.00
C LYS A 175 14.13 17.06 12.86
N LYS A 176 14.82 16.09 13.46
CA LYS A 176 16.27 15.96 13.36
C LYS A 176 16.70 15.78 11.90
N MET A 177 16.06 14.88 11.17
CA MET A 177 16.34 14.63 9.76
C MET A 177 15.82 15.75 8.86
N ILE A 178 14.64 16.32 9.16
CA ILE A 178 14.04 17.43 8.41
C ILE A 178 14.99 18.63 8.40
N LYS A 179 15.72 18.91 9.50
CA LYS A 179 16.70 20.00 9.59
C LYS A 179 17.89 19.84 8.64
N GLU A 180 18.19 18.64 8.16
CA GLU A 180 19.23 18.41 7.16
C GLU A 180 18.85 18.93 5.77
N TRP A 181 17.56 19.19 5.54
CA TRP A 181 17.01 19.63 4.25
C TRP A 181 16.37 21.02 4.39
N PRO A 182 17.04 22.09 3.92
CA PRO A 182 16.63 23.46 4.19
C PRO A 182 15.21 23.79 3.69
N TYR A 183 14.80 23.26 2.54
CA TYR A 183 13.45 23.47 2.00
C TYR A 183 12.37 22.75 2.83
N SER A 184 12.70 21.60 3.35
CA SER A 184 11.81 20.83 4.24
C SER A 184 11.68 21.51 5.60
N ALA A 185 12.80 21.96 6.18
CA ALA A 185 12.80 22.67 7.46
C ALA A 185 11.96 23.94 7.40
N ALA A 186 12.03 24.69 6.29
CA ALA A 186 11.26 25.90 6.08
C ALA A 186 9.74 25.67 6.03
N VAL A 187 9.29 24.47 5.62
CA VAL A 187 7.85 24.15 5.54
C VAL A 187 7.36 23.45 6.80
N PHE A 188 8.11 22.47 7.31
CA PHE A 188 7.64 21.57 8.37
C PHE A 188 7.95 22.04 9.79
N LEU A 189 8.87 22.99 9.96
CA LEU A 189 9.34 23.46 11.26
C LEU A 189 9.14 24.99 11.40
N PRO A 190 7.87 25.47 11.46
CA PRO A 190 7.58 26.90 11.54
C PRO A 190 8.03 27.54 12.87
N HIS A 191 8.14 26.76 13.96
CA HIS A 191 8.53 27.22 15.30
C HIS A 191 10.01 26.98 15.59
N LYS A 192 10.87 27.38 14.67
CA LYS A 192 12.32 27.14 14.74
C LYS A 192 12.93 27.64 16.05
N GLY A 193 13.61 26.72 16.77
CA GLY A 193 14.30 27.01 18.03
C GLY A 193 13.42 26.84 19.28
N GLU A 194 12.17 26.52 19.13
CA GLU A 194 11.28 26.18 20.25
C GLU A 194 11.43 24.72 20.67
N ALA A 195 10.86 24.34 21.81
CA ALA A 195 10.86 22.93 22.28
C ALA A 195 10.16 22.01 21.27
N ARG A 196 9.01 22.44 20.74
CA ARG A 196 8.35 21.86 19.59
C ARG A 196 8.55 22.77 18.38
N GLU A 197 9.17 22.25 17.33
CA GLU A 197 9.43 23.05 16.12
C GLU A 197 8.41 22.78 15.00
N ALA A 198 7.74 21.63 15.01
CA ALA A 198 6.64 21.34 14.10
C ALA A 198 5.33 22.02 14.57
N PRO A 199 4.34 22.19 13.67
CA PRO A 199 3.04 22.73 14.04
C PRO A 199 2.40 21.94 15.20
N GLU A 200 1.61 22.61 16.02
CA GLU A 200 0.74 21.92 16.98
C GLU A 200 -0.49 21.31 16.28
N PRO A 201 -1.02 20.19 16.80
CA PRO A 201 -2.30 19.67 16.31
C PRO A 201 -3.39 20.72 16.35
N GLY A 202 -4.07 20.95 15.21
CA GLY A 202 -5.10 21.97 15.05
C GLY A 202 -4.59 23.34 14.61
N GLU A 203 -3.29 23.57 14.57
CA GLU A 203 -2.71 24.81 14.05
C GLU A 203 -2.95 24.93 12.53
N ILE A 204 -3.05 26.16 12.04
CA ILE A 204 -3.19 26.41 10.59
C ILE A 204 -1.85 26.20 9.90
N PHE A 205 -1.75 25.11 9.17
CA PHE A 205 -0.58 24.76 8.39
C PHE A 205 -0.68 25.27 6.97
N VAL A 206 0.29 26.10 6.56
CA VAL A 206 0.33 26.79 5.27
C VAL A 206 1.50 26.32 4.44
N GLN A 207 1.25 26.02 3.16
CA GLN A 207 2.26 25.52 2.20
C GLN A 207 2.34 26.43 0.97
N LYS A 208 2.90 27.63 1.14
CA LYS A 208 2.94 28.68 0.10
C LYS A 208 3.53 28.21 -1.23
N ASN A 209 4.67 27.54 -1.18
CA ASN A 209 5.38 27.07 -2.38
C ASN A 209 4.58 25.98 -3.12
N LEU A 210 3.91 25.09 -2.38
CA LEU A 210 3.03 24.09 -2.99
C LEU A 210 1.81 24.74 -3.65
N LEU A 211 1.19 25.71 -2.98
CA LEU A 211 0.07 26.48 -3.55
C LEU A 211 0.48 27.18 -4.85
N GLU A 212 1.68 27.77 -4.89
CA GLU A 212 2.21 28.39 -6.11
C GLU A 212 2.40 27.38 -7.23
N THR A 213 2.95 26.20 -6.93
CA THR A 213 3.11 25.10 -7.90
C THR A 213 1.75 24.66 -8.48
N LEU A 214 0.74 24.45 -7.63
CA LEU A 214 -0.60 24.09 -8.07
C LEU A 214 -1.25 25.22 -8.89
N ASN A 215 -1.08 26.47 -8.50
CA ASN A 215 -1.54 27.63 -9.29
C ASN A 215 -0.91 27.66 -10.67
N LYS A 216 0.40 27.41 -10.80
CA LYS A 216 1.08 27.33 -12.10
C LYS A 216 0.51 26.24 -13.00
N MET A 217 0.17 25.07 -12.44
CA MET A 217 -0.48 24.00 -13.19
C MET A 217 -1.87 24.42 -13.68
N VAL A 218 -2.70 24.97 -12.81
CA VAL A 218 -4.03 25.50 -13.17
C VAL A 218 -3.93 26.62 -14.20
N GLN A 219 -2.97 27.52 -14.07
CA GLN A 219 -2.74 28.60 -15.04
C GLN A 219 -2.45 28.04 -16.44
N SER A 220 -1.64 26.99 -16.55
CA SER A 220 -1.33 26.34 -17.84
C SER A 220 -2.58 25.72 -18.49
N GLU A 221 -3.46 25.08 -17.70
CA GLU A 221 -4.75 24.60 -18.18
C GLU A 221 -5.60 25.77 -18.72
N GLN A 222 -5.74 26.84 -17.92
CA GLN A 222 -6.57 27.99 -18.30
C GLN A 222 -6.04 28.69 -19.58
N ASP A 223 -4.74 28.82 -19.73
CA ASP A 223 -4.12 29.44 -20.90
C ASP A 223 -4.26 28.56 -22.16
N ALA A 224 -4.23 27.23 -22.00
CA ALA A 224 -4.54 26.32 -23.09
C ALA A 224 -6.01 26.41 -23.53
N LEU A 225 -6.95 26.49 -22.57
CA LEU A 225 -8.38 26.69 -22.86
C LEU A 225 -8.65 28.02 -23.58
N LYS A 226 -8.02 29.12 -23.18
CA LYS A 226 -8.08 30.41 -23.90
C LYS A 226 -7.62 30.28 -25.35
N LYS A 227 -6.64 29.39 -25.61
CA LYS A 227 -6.17 29.05 -26.97
C LYS A 227 -7.05 28.03 -27.68
N LYS A 228 -8.27 27.78 -27.16
CA LYS A 228 -9.27 26.86 -27.73
C LYS A 228 -8.80 25.39 -27.81
N LYS A 229 -7.89 24.97 -26.93
CA LYS A 229 -7.52 23.57 -26.77
C LYS A 229 -8.66 22.79 -26.10
N THR A 230 -8.75 21.51 -26.40
CA THR A 230 -9.70 20.62 -25.74
C THR A 230 -9.38 20.49 -24.24
N ARG A 231 -10.35 20.09 -23.41
CA ARG A 231 -10.14 19.83 -21.97
C ARG A 231 -8.93 18.91 -21.74
N LYS A 232 -8.86 17.81 -22.50
CA LYS A 232 -7.73 16.85 -22.39
C LYS A 232 -6.39 17.52 -22.69
N GLU A 233 -6.28 18.26 -23.77
CA GLU A 233 -5.04 18.98 -24.13
C GLU A 233 -4.67 20.05 -23.08
N ALA A 234 -5.67 20.71 -22.50
CA ALA A 234 -5.45 21.73 -21.48
C ALA A 234 -4.93 21.12 -20.18
N ILE A 235 -5.48 20.00 -19.72
CA ILE A 235 -4.96 19.26 -18.55
C ILE A 235 -3.53 18.78 -18.84
N MET A 236 -3.25 18.28 -20.06
CA MET A 236 -1.90 17.83 -20.42
C MET A 236 -0.91 19.00 -20.57
N ALA A 237 -1.35 20.22 -20.85
CA ALA A 237 -0.48 21.40 -20.77
C ALA A 237 0.00 21.69 -19.34
N ALA A 238 -0.86 21.47 -18.33
CA ALA A 238 -0.45 21.54 -16.92
C ALA A 238 0.56 20.44 -16.56
N ASN A 239 0.34 19.22 -17.04
CA ASN A 239 1.30 18.12 -16.91
C ASN A 239 2.67 18.49 -17.52
N ASP A 240 2.68 19.05 -18.73
CA ASP A 240 3.93 19.43 -19.40
C ASP A 240 4.66 20.54 -18.66
N ARG A 241 3.96 21.51 -18.04
CA ARG A 241 4.60 22.52 -17.20
C ARG A 241 5.28 21.91 -15.98
N PHE A 242 4.67 20.87 -15.38
CA PHE A 242 5.28 20.16 -14.25
C PHE A 242 6.53 19.39 -14.65
N TYR A 243 6.55 18.70 -15.79
CA TYR A 243 7.64 17.78 -16.15
C TYR A 243 8.69 18.40 -17.10
N LYS A 244 8.39 19.53 -17.78
CA LYS A 244 9.23 20.12 -18.83
C LYS A 244 9.38 21.64 -18.70
N GLY A 245 8.58 22.30 -17.86
CA GLY A 245 8.58 23.75 -17.68
C GLY A 245 9.32 24.21 -16.42
N ASP A 246 9.00 25.41 -15.99
CA ASP A 246 9.61 26.10 -14.85
C ASP A 246 9.47 25.35 -13.51
N ILE A 247 8.41 24.54 -13.35
CA ILE A 247 8.27 23.66 -12.17
C ILE A 247 9.34 22.58 -12.18
N ALA A 248 9.59 21.93 -13.33
CA ALA A 248 10.64 20.95 -13.50
C ALA A 248 12.04 21.54 -13.26
N GLU A 249 12.29 22.73 -13.79
CA GLU A 249 13.57 23.44 -13.61
C GLU A 249 13.87 23.69 -12.13
N GLU A 250 12.88 24.19 -11.37
CA GLU A 250 13.04 24.43 -9.93
C GLU A 250 13.16 23.13 -9.14
N PHE A 251 12.38 22.09 -9.49
CA PHE A 251 12.47 20.77 -8.87
C PHE A 251 13.88 20.18 -9.04
N VAL A 252 14.42 20.19 -10.25
CA VAL A 252 15.75 19.67 -10.56
C VAL A 252 16.84 20.50 -9.87
N ARG A 253 16.71 21.83 -9.88
CA ARG A 253 17.64 22.73 -9.19
C ARG A 253 17.71 22.38 -7.69
N GLY A 254 16.55 22.34 -7.02
CA GLY A 254 16.48 22.07 -5.59
C GLY A 254 16.85 20.64 -5.21
N SER A 255 16.58 19.66 -6.08
CA SER A 255 17.04 18.28 -5.90
C SER A 255 18.57 18.18 -6.00
N LYS A 256 19.16 18.77 -7.04
CA LYS A 256 20.62 18.76 -7.28
C LYS A 256 21.40 19.49 -6.17
N GLU A 257 20.90 20.63 -5.70
CA GLU A 257 21.50 21.38 -4.61
C GLU A 257 21.61 20.56 -3.32
N GLN A 258 20.65 19.67 -3.09
CA GLN A 258 20.62 18.75 -1.95
C GLN A 258 21.31 17.39 -2.24
N GLY A 259 21.98 17.24 -3.39
CA GLY A 259 22.72 16.03 -3.76
C GLY A 259 21.88 14.94 -4.46
N GLY A 260 20.69 15.27 -4.96
CA GLY A 260 19.83 14.37 -5.72
C GLY A 260 20.30 14.11 -7.16
N LEU A 261 19.77 13.06 -7.76
CA LEU A 261 20.20 12.56 -9.09
C LEU A 261 19.22 12.91 -10.21
N ILE A 262 18.02 13.41 -9.90
CA ILE A 262 16.98 13.66 -10.90
C ILE A 262 17.41 14.82 -11.81
N THR A 263 17.30 14.60 -13.12
CA THR A 263 17.64 15.58 -14.17
C THR A 263 16.38 16.02 -14.94
N MET A 264 16.49 17.12 -15.70
CA MET A 264 15.42 17.56 -16.61
C MET A 264 15.06 16.47 -17.64
N ASN A 265 16.06 15.71 -18.10
CA ASN A 265 15.83 14.62 -19.04
C ASN A 265 15.05 13.46 -18.42
N ASP A 266 15.30 13.13 -17.14
CA ASP A 266 14.55 12.12 -16.41
C ASP A 266 13.08 12.51 -16.28
N LEU A 267 12.80 13.76 -15.92
CA LEU A 267 11.44 14.29 -15.83
C LEU A 267 10.75 14.33 -17.20
N ALA A 268 11.39 14.87 -18.22
CA ALA A 268 10.80 15.02 -19.55
C ALA A 268 10.47 13.69 -20.25
N LYS A 269 11.23 12.63 -19.97
CA LYS A 269 11.02 11.28 -20.52
C LYS A 269 9.99 10.47 -19.75
N TRP A 270 9.75 10.79 -18.48
CA TRP A 270 8.82 10.04 -17.67
C TRP A 270 7.37 10.26 -18.13
N LYS A 271 6.58 9.19 -18.10
CA LYS A 271 5.14 9.22 -18.37
C LYS A 271 4.44 8.08 -17.64
N PRO A 272 3.17 8.25 -17.24
CA PRO A 272 2.37 7.14 -16.74
C PRO A 272 2.12 6.12 -17.86
N ILE A 273 1.88 4.87 -17.47
CA ILE A 273 1.55 3.78 -18.39
C ILE A 273 0.15 3.28 -18.04
N GLU A 274 -0.70 3.19 -19.06
CA GLU A 274 -1.94 2.45 -18.95
C GLU A 274 -1.66 0.99 -19.26
N GLU A 275 -2.15 0.09 -18.41
CA GLU A 275 -1.86 -1.34 -18.47
C GLU A 275 -3.16 -2.14 -18.42
N GLU A 276 -3.12 -3.34 -18.98
CA GLU A 276 -4.11 -4.37 -18.69
C GLU A 276 -3.77 -4.97 -17.31
N PRO A 277 -4.71 -4.98 -16.34
CA PRO A 277 -4.46 -5.54 -15.02
C PRO A 277 -4.35 -7.06 -15.07
N LEU A 278 -3.73 -7.64 -14.05
CA LEU A 278 -3.77 -9.08 -13.81
C LEU A 278 -5.07 -9.45 -13.07
N SER A 279 -5.60 -10.63 -13.33
CA SER A 279 -6.76 -11.14 -12.61
C SER A 279 -6.71 -12.65 -12.40
N VAL A 280 -7.46 -13.12 -11.39
CA VAL A 280 -7.80 -14.52 -11.18
C VAL A 280 -9.26 -14.65 -10.77
N ASN A 281 -9.87 -15.77 -11.12
CA ASN A 281 -11.20 -16.10 -10.64
C ASN A 281 -11.08 -16.87 -9.31
N TYR A 282 -11.75 -16.39 -8.26
CA TYR A 282 -11.91 -17.06 -6.99
C TYR A 282 -13.39 -17.30 -6.70
N LYS A 283 -13.83 -18.55 -6.83
CA LYS A 283 -15.24 -18.96 -6.56
C LYS A 283 -16.29 -18.08 -7.27
N GLY A 284 -16.04 -17.74 -8.54
CA GLY A 284 -16.95 -16.94 -9.37
C GLY A 284 -16.80 -15.42 -9.21
N ILE A 285 -15.80 -14.96 -8.48
CA ILE A 285 -15.43 -13.54 -8.34
C ILE A 285 -14.10 -13.33 -9.05
N GLU A 286 -14.07 -12.42 -10.02
CA GLU A 286 -12.87 -12.01 -10.75
C GLU A 286 -12.17 -10.92 -9.92
N VAL A 287 -10.98 -11.20 -9.40
CA VAL A 287 -10.20 -10.26 -8.57
C VAL A 287 -9.06 -9.70 -9.40
N TYR A 288 -8.98 -8.37 -9.48
CA TYR A 288 -8.01 -7.63 -10.27
C TYR A 288 -6.96 -6.98 -9.40
N LYS A 289 -5.70 -7.06 -9.84
CA LYS A 289 -4.53 -6.41 -9.24
C LYS A 289 -3.65 -5.82 -10.35
N LEU A 290 -2.78 -4.91 -9.97
CA LEU A 290 -1.72 -4.41 -10.86
C LEU A 290 -0.70 -5.50 -11.17
N LYS A 291 0.17 -5.25 -12.16
CA LYS A 291 1.23 -6.18 -12.56
C LYS A 291 2.32 -6.34 -11.49
N GLU A 292 3.27 -7.21 -11.77
CA GLU A 292 4.33 -7.66 -10.87
C GLU A 292 5.40 -6.60 -10.53
N TRP A 293 5.28 -5.38 -11.03
CA TRP A 293 5.97 -4.22 -10.47
C TRP A 293 5.38 -3.77 -9.12
N THR A 294 4.24 -4.34 -8.74
CA THR A 294 3.66 -4.26 -7.39
C THR A 294 3.70 -5.62 -6.71
N GLN A 295 3.34 -5.68 -5.43
CA GLN A 295 3.15 -6.97 -4.77
C GLN A 295 1.77 -7.60 -5.03
N GLY A 296 0.85 -6.90 -5.70
CA GLY A 296 -0.52 -7.33 -5.93
C GLY A 296 -0.72 -8.76 -6.44
N PRO A 297 0.07 -9.27 -7.39
CA PRO A 297 -0.08 -10.64 -7.87
C PRO A 297 0.11 -11.71 -6.78
N MET A 298 0.79 -11.40 -5.65
CA MET A 298 0.89 -12.29 -4.48
C MET A 298 -0.50 -12.63 -3.91
N LEU A 299 -1.42 -11.66 -3.82
CA LEU A 299 -2.80 -11.91 -3.39
C LEU A 299 -3.52 -12.84 -4.39
N LEU A 300 -3.34 -12.62 -5.69
CA LEU A 300 -3.92 -13.48 -6.73
C LEU A 300 -3.39 -14.92 -6.66
N GLN A 301 -2.08 -15.10 -6.47
CA GLN A 301 -1.48 -16.41 -6.24
C GLN A 301 -2.04 -17.07 -4.97
N SER A 302 -2.17 -16.28 -3.87
CA SER A 302 -2.73 -16.78 -2.62
C SER A 302 -4.15 -17.28 -2.78
N LEU A 303 -5.01 -16.56 -3.50
CA LEU A 303 -6.36 -16.99 -3.79
C LEU A 303 -6.38 -18.31 -4.59
N ASN A 304 -5.52 -18.44 -5.60
CA ASN A 304 -5.40 -19.69 -6.38
C ASN A 304 -4.95 -20.87 -5.52
N ILE A 305 -4.03 -20.69 -4.57
CA ILE A 305 -3.59 -21.72 -3.63
C ILE A 305 -4.74 -22.09 -2.68
N LEU A 306 -5.40 -21.09 -2.11
CA LEU A 306 -6.44 -21.25 -1.09
C LEU A 306 -7.73 -21.92 -1.63
N GLU A 307 -8.00 -21.87 -2.94
CA GLU A 307 -9.09 -22.62 -3.55
C GLU A 307 -8.99 -24.15 -3.34
N ASN A 308 -7.79 -24.65 -3.03
CA ASN A 308 -7.58 -26.08 -2.75
C ASN A 308 -7.95 -26.50 -1.31
N PHE A 309 -8.44 -25.56 -0.48
CA PHE A 309 -8.78 -25.78 0.92
C PHE A 309 -10.23 -25.37 1.23
N ASP A 310 -10.85 -26.05 2.16
CA ASP A 310 -12.18 -25.66 2.69
C ASP A 310 -12.01 -24.73 3.89
N LEU A 311 -11.76 -23.45 3.60
CA LEU A 311 -11.51 -22.42 4.62
C LEU A 311 -12.71 -22.25 5.55
N LYS A 312 -13.92 -22.36 5.02
CA LYS A 312 -15.15 -22.21 5.82
C LYS A 312 -15.26 -23.31 6.88
N LYS A 313 -14.91 -24.56 6.54
CA LYS A 313 -14.89 -25.68 7.47
C LYS A 313 -13.82 -25.55 8.55
N MET A 314 -12.69 -24.90 8.25
CA MET A 314 -11.65 -24.63 9.26
C MET A 314 -12.13 -23.66 10.34
N GLY A 315 -13.07 -22.76 10.03
CA GLY A 315 -13.60 -21.75 10.94
C GLY A 315 -12.75 -20.46 10.96
N TYR A 316 -13.44 -19.35 11.09
CA TYR A 316 -12.80 -18.03 11.14
C TYR A 316 -11.80 -17.92 12.29
N ASN A 317 -10.58 -17.49 11.99
CA ASN A 317 -9.47 -17.29 12.94
C ASN A 317 -9.14 -18.51 13.83
N SER A 318 -9.52 -19.73 13.42
CA SER A 318 -9.00 -20.95 14.04
C SER A 318 -7.49 -21.13 13.78
N ALA A 319 -6.80 -21.93 14.57
CA ALA A 319 -5.38 -22.19 14.34
C ALA A 319 -5.11 -22.81 12.96
N ASP A 320 -5.99 -23.68 12.48
CA ASP A 320 -5.86 -24.34 11.17
C ASP A 320 -6.05 -23.33 10.02
N TYR A 321 -7.00 -22.40 10.16
CA TYR A 321 -7.21 -21.31 9.22
C TYR A 321 -6.00 -20.36 9.17
N ILE A 322 -5.55 -19.85 10.33
CA ILE A 322 -4.40 -18.97 10.45
C ILE A 322 -3.15 -19.63 9.85
N HIS A 323 -2.91 -20.89 10.20
CA HIS A 323 -1.80 -21.68 9.68
C HIS A 323 -1.85 -21.80 8.15
N THR A 324 -2.99 -22.19 7.58
CA THR A 324 -3.16 -22.36 6.13
C THR A 324 -2.89 -21.04 5.38
N LEU A 325 -3.42 -19.92 5.87
CA LEU A 325 -3.18 -18.62 5.29
C LEU A 325 -1.72 -18.20 5.44
N PHE A 326 -1.13 -18.39 6.62
CA PHE A 326 0.27 -18.04 6.87
C PHE A 326 1.20 -18.79 5.91
N GLN A 327 1.02 -20.11 5.78
CA GLN A 327 1.83 -20.93 4.87
C GLN A 327 1.62 -20.54 3.39
N THR A 328 0.37 -20.24 3.02
CA THR A 328 0.08 -19.72 1.68
C THR A 328 0.83 -18.42 1.42
N MET A 329 0.77 -17.46 2.34
CA MET A 329 1.49 -16.19 2.23
C MET A 329 3.01 -16.39 2.20
N ASN A 330 3.56 -17.29 3.03
CA ASN A 330 4.98 -17.62 2.99
C ASN A 330 5.43 -18.08 1.61
N LEU A 331 4.67 -18.98 0.97
CA LEU A 331 4.97 -19.47 -0.37
C LEU A 331 4.89 -18.37 -1.44
N THR A 332 3.87 -17.53 -1.38
CA THR A 332 3.63 -16.48 -2.39
C THR A 332 4.54 -15.27 -2.20
N PHE A 333 4.92 -14.95 -0.95
CA PHE A 333 5.96 -13.95 -0.69
C PHE A 333 7.34 -14.43 -1.15
N ALA A 334 7.67 -15.70 -0.98
CA ALA A 334 8.92 -16.24 -1.53
C ALA A 334 9.00 -16.05 -3.05
N ASP A 335 7.91 -16.31 -3.76
CA ASP A 335 7.81 -16.08 -5.21
C ASP A 335 7.92 -14.59 -5.55
N ARG A 336 7.19 -13.71 -4.81
CA ARG A 336 7.27 -12.25 -4.96
C ARG A 336 8.71 -11.75 -4.81
N ASP A 337 9.37 -12.19 -3.76
CA ASP A 337 10.70 -11.71 -3.37
C ASP A 337 11.79 -12.08 -4.37
N PHE A 338 11.53 -13.05 -5.23
CA PHE A 338 12.48 -13.47 -6.24
C PHE A 338 12.08 -13.05 -7.66
N TYR A 339 10.80 -13.18 -8.06
CA TYR A 339 10.36 -13.05 -9.45
C TYR A 339 9.77 -11.69 -9.82
N TYR A 340 9.40 -10.84 -8.84
CA TYR A 340 8.68 -9.60 -9.15
C TYR A 340 9.63 -8.44 -9.42
N GLY A 341 9.32 -7.67 -10.45
CA GLY A 341 10.06 -6.49 -10.88
C GLY A 341 9.33 -5.76 -11.99
N ASP A 342 10.00 -4.79 -12.62
CA ASP A 342 9.45 -4.01 -13.72
C ASP A 342 9.24 -4.87 -14.98
N PRO A 343 7.99 -5.10 -15.45
CA PRO A 343 7.70 -5.93 -16.61
C PRO A 343 8.23 -5.36 -17.93
N TYR A 344 8.67 -4.10 -17.94
CA TYR A 344 9.20 -3.43 -19.13
C TYR A 344 10.71 -3.57 -19.27
N PHE A 345 11.39 -4.09 -18.24
CA PHE A 345 12.82 -4.39 -18.22
C PHE A 345 13.10 -5.90 -18.29
N SER A 346 14.30 -6.26 -18.71
CA SER A 346 14.76 -7.66 -18.64
C SER A 346 15.44 -7.90 -17.29
N PRO A 347 15.32 -9.08 -16.72
CA PRO A 347 14.54 -10.22 -17.19
C PRO A 347 13.04 -10.05 -16.99
N LYS A 348 12.21 -10.78 -17.76
CA LYS A 348 10.75 -10.78 -17.64
C LYS A 348 10.29 -11.84 -16.63
N SER A 349 9.42 -11.43 -15.70
CA SER A 349 8.79 -12.36 -14.75
C SER A 349 7.97 -13.46 -15.44
N PRO A 350 8.00 -14.70 -14.95
CA PRO A 350 7.16 -15.80 -15.45
C PRO A 350 5.73 -15.69 -14.88
N ILE A 351 5.07 -14.56 -15.12
CA ILE A 351 3.82 -14.20 -14.46
C ILE A 351 2.65 -15.13 -14.81
N LYS A 352 2.61 -15.68 -16.02
CA LYS A 352 1.57 -16.63 -16.42
C LYS A 352 1.70 -17.93 -15.63
N GLY A 353 2.93 -18.44 -15.46
CA GLY A 353 3.19 -19.61 -14.64
C GLY A 353 2.86 -19.38 -13.19
N LEU A 354 3.27 -18.24 -12.61
CA LEU A 354 2.98 -17.85 -11.23
C LEU A 354 1.47 -17.81 -10.93
N LEU A 355 0.64 -17.36 -11.87
CA LEU A 355 -0.82 -17.26 -11.72
C LEU A 355 -1.58 -18.48 -12.23
N SER A 356 -0.91 -19.54 -12.70
CA SER A 356 -1.60 -20.74 -13.16
C SER A 356 -2.20 -21.52 -11.99
N LYS A 357 -3.35 -22.15 -12.23
CA LYS A 357 -4.02 -23.02 -11.23
C LYS A 357 -3.20 -24.28 -10.95
N GLU A 358 -2.48 -24.79 -11.96
CA GLU A 358 -1.60 -25.96 -11.86
C GLU A 358 -0.43 -25.68 -10.91
N TYR A 359 0.23 -24.52 -11.06
CA TYR A 359 1.27 -24.09 -10.14
C TYR A 359 0.71 -23.94 -8.71
N ALA A 360 -0.41 -23.28 -8.56
CA ALA A 360 -1.07 -23.11 -7.27
C ALA A 360 -1.39 -24.44 -6.61
N LYS A 361 -1.88 -25.43 -7.37
CA LYS A 361 -2.14 -26.79 -6.88
C LYS A 361 -0.86 -27.52 -6.43
N GLN A 362 0.25 -27.29 -7.15
CA GLN A 362 1.56 -27.82 -6.74
C GLN A 362 2.03 -27.18 -5.43
N ARG A 363 1.91 -25.84 -5.30
CA ARG A 363 2.30 -25.10 -4.09
C ARG A 363 1.44 -25.48 -2.89
N ALA A 364 0.13 -25.67 -3.07
CA ALA A 364 -0.79 -26.10 -2.01
C ALA A 364 -0.37 -27.42 -1.35
N LYS A 365 0.20 -28.37 -2.12
CA LYS A 365 0.69 -29.67 -1.59
C LYS A 365 1.88 -29.52 -0.63
N LEU A 366 2.57 -28.39 -0.62
CA LEU A 366 3.69 -28.13 0.28
C LEU A 366 3.22 -27.72 1.68
N ILE A 367 1.98 -27.29 1.83
CA ILE A 367 1.40 -26.87 3.11
C ILE A 367 1.12 -28.10 3.95
N LYS A 368 1.91 -28.30 5.00
CA LYS A 368 1.68 -29.36 5.98
C LYS A 368 0.61 -28.91 6.98
N PRO A 369 -0.35 -29.76 7.36
CA PRO A 369 -1.51 -29.31 8.16
C PRO A 369 -1.17 -28.95 9.62
N ASP A 370 -0.04 -29.42 10.14
CA ASP A 370 0.28 -29.42 11.57
C ASP A 370 1.61 -28.75 11.92
N LYS A 371 2.36 -28.26 10.93
CA LYS A 371 3.71 -27.74 11.15
C LYS A 371 4.06 -26.56 10.25
N ASN A 372 4.54 -25.48 10.86
CA ASN A 372 5.13 -24.37 10.12
C ASN A 372 6.34 -24.84 9.29
N ASP A 373 6.37 -24.46 8.03
CA ASP A 373 7.58 -24.53 7.20
C ASP A 373 8.36 -23.23 7.39
N PRO A 374 9.53 -23.25 8.03
CA PRO A 374 10.33 -22.05 8.26
C PRO A 374 11.05 -21.56 7.00
N THR A 375 10.99 -22.32 5.91
CA THR A 375 11.69 -21.98 4.67
C THR A 375 10.87 -20.98 3.83
N SER A 376 11.56 -20.07 3.15
CA SER A 376 10.96 -19.09 2.23
C SER A 376 11.55 -19.29 0.84
N ILE A 377 11.26 -20.46 0.24
CA ILE A 377 11.85 -20.88 -1.04
C ILE A 377 10.85 -20.62 -2.18
N PRO A 378 11.26 -19.83 -3.20
CA PRO A 378 10.47 -19.68 -4.42
C PRO A 378 10.26 -21.02 -5.13
N GLY A 379 9.11 -21.15 -5.80
CA GLY A 379 8.87 -22.30 -6.66
C GLY A 379 9.48 -22.13 -8.06
N ASP A 380 9.19 -23.09 -8.95
CA ASP A 380 9.55 -22.99 -10.36
C ASP A 380 8.30 -22.81 -11.23
N PRO A 381 7.92 -21.55 -11.55
CA PRO A 381 6.77 -21.29 -12.40
C PRO A 381 7.03 -21.47 -13.89
N TYR A 382 8.29 -21.55 -14.35
CA TYR A 382 8.64 -21.61 -15.78
C TYR A 382 8.13 -22.88 -16.46
N ILE A 383 8.11 -24.01 -15.75
CA ILE A 383 7.57 -25.28 -16.30
C ILE A 383 6.11 -25.15 -16.70
N PHE A 384 5.33 -24.28 -16.04
CA PHE A 384 3.93 -23.99 -16.36
C PHE A 384 3.74 -23.00 -17.52
N GLU A 385 4.87 -22.48 -18.05
CA GLU A 385 4.93 -21.74 -19.30
C GLU A 385 5.58 -22.57 -20.43
N GLY A 386 5.89 -23.84 -20.20
CA GLY A 386 6.60 -24.70 -21.14
C GLY A 386 8.06 -24.30 -21.34
N LYS A 387 8.72 -23.69 -20.35
CA LYS A 387 10.08 -23.18 -20.41
C LYS A 387 10.98 -23.81 -19.36
N LEU A 388 12.28 -23.87 -19.63
CA LEU A 388 13.28 -24.14 -18.61
C LEU A 388 13.51 -22.89 -17.76
N ASN A 389 13.71 -23.08 -16.46
CA ASN A 389 14.00 -21.98 -15.55
C ASN A 389 15.46 -21.52 -15.71
N PRO A 390 15.72 -20.32 -16.24
CA PRO A 390 17.08 -19.83 -16.40
C PRO A 390 17.77 -19.48 -15.06
N TYR A 391 17.01 -19.46 -13.96
CA TYR A 391 17.48 -19.14 -12.62
C TYR A 391 17.56 -20.34 -11.68
N ALA A 392 17.46 -21.58 -12.19
CA ALA A 392 17.47 -22.79 -11.37
C ALA A 392 18.71 -22.88 -10.46
N GLU A 393 19.90 -22.57 -10.99
CA GLU A 393 21.13 -22.56 -10.20
C GLU A 393 21.19 -21.41 -9.19
N LEU A 394 20.63 -20.24 -9.53
CA LEU A 394 20.53 -19.10 -8.62
C LEU A 394 19.62 -19.42 -7.44
N LEU A 395 18.48 -20.07 -7.70
CA LEU A 395 17.54 -20.50 -6.67
C LEU A 395 18.17 -21.49 -5.69
N LYS A 396 18.97 -22.45 -6.17
CA LYS A 396 19.73 -23.38 -5.32
C LYS A 396 20.69 -22.65 -4.37
N ARG A 397 21.33 -21.58 -4.84
CA ARG A 397 22.26 -20.78 -4.02
C ARG A 397 21.54 -19.88 -3.03
N ARG A 398 20.31 -19.45 -3.35
CA ARG A 398 19.53 -18.55 -2.51
C ARG A 398 19.13 -19.16 -1.16
N THR A 399 18.99 -20.47 -1.04
CA THR A 399 18.72 -21.16 0.23
C THR A 399 19.74 -20.79 1.32
N ASN A 400 20.98 -20.44 0.91
CA ASN A 400 22.04 -20.03 1.83
C ASN A 400 21.89 -18.56 2.33
N ILE A 401 21.19 -17.70 1.58
CA ILE A 401 20.98 -16.28 1.94
C ILE A 401 19.83 -16.14 2.93
N THR A 402 18.86 -17.05 2.89
CA THR A 402 17.71 -17.07 3.81
C THR A 402 18.01 -17.83 5.10
N ASP A 403 19.17 -18.44 5.21
CA ASP A 403 19.63 -19.06 6.46
C ASP A 403 20.06 -17.96 7.46
N THR A 404 19.13 -17.54 8.32
CA THR A 404 19.36 -16.54 9.35
C THR A 404 20.36 -16.95 10.42
N THR A 405 20.88 -18.19 10.37
CA THR A 405 21.94 -18.68 11.25
C THR A 405 23.34 -18.33 10.75
N LYS A 406 23.44 -17.86 9.49
CA LYS A 406 24.71 -17.55 8.83
C LYS A 406 24.68 -16.14 8.23
N ASP A 407 25.85 -15.48 8.26
CA ASP A 407 26.05 -14.24 7.51
C ASP A 407 26.06 -14.51 5.99
N GLY A 408 25.99 -13.45 5.17
CA GLY A 408 26.03 -13.57 3.71
C GLY A 408 27.34 -14.18 3.13
N LYS A 409 28.33 -14.47 4.01
CA LYS A 409 29.58 -15.18 3.69
C LYS A 409 29.57 -16.63 4.17
N GLY A 410 28.49 -17.09 4.81
CA GLY A 410 28.34 -18.46 5.29
C GLY A 410 28.85 -18.69 6.73
N ASN A 411 29.28 -17.65 7.44
CA ASN A 411 29.73 -17.76 8.82
C ASN A 411 28.54 -17.78 9.80
N ALA A 412 28.64 -18.57 10.87
CA ALA A 412 27.61 -18.64 11.89
C ALA A 412 27.44 -17.28 12.61
N ILE A 413 26.21 -16.75 12.61
CA ILE A 413 25.85 -15.56 13.40
C ILE A 413 25.63 -16.01 14.86
N PRO A 414 26.31 -15.41 15.86
CA PRO A 414 26.08 -15.73 17.26
C PRO A 414 24.62 -15.60 17.66
N ALA A 415 24.14 -16.48 18.55
CA ALA A 415 22.71 -16.51 18.93
C ALA A 415 22.18 -15.20 19.51
N HIS A 416 23.02 -14.42 20.20
CA HIS A 416 22.68 -13.10 20.74
C HIS A 416 22.53 -12.03 19.64
N ASP A 417 23.23 -12.16 18.50
CA ASP A 417 23.13 -11.23 17.37
C ASP A 417 21.96 -11.56 16.44
N ARG A 418 21.35 -12.74 16.58
CA ARG A 418 20.15 -13.16 15.81
C ARG A 418 18.87 -12.51 16.32
N THR A 419 18.85 -12.05 17.57
CA THR A 419 17.70 -11.39 18.20
C THR A 419 17.72 -9.87 18.08
N THR A 420 18.84 -9.29 17.71
CA THR A 420 18.99 -7.87 17.39
C THR A 420 18.76 -7.61 15.89
N ALA A 421 17.60 -7.98 15.33
CA ALA A 421 17.01 -7.09 14.32
C ALA A 421 17.01 -5.72 15.00
N SER A 422 17.72 -4.74 14.41
CA SER A 422 17.90 -3.44 15.04
C SER A 422 16.54 -2.94 15.51
N VAL A 423 16.26 -3.14 16.79
CA VAL A 423 15.37 -2.29 17.51
C VAL A 423 15.99 -0.92 17.29
N TYR A 424 15.38 -0.12 16.42
CA TYR A 424 15.60 1.30 16.44
C TYR A 424 15.20 1.70 17.85
N THR A 425 16.18 1.65 18.77
CA THR A 425 16.03 2.30 20.05
C THR A 425 15.95 3.77 19.69
N PRO A 426 14.83 4.46 19.95
CA PRO A 426 14.84 5.90 19.94
C PRO A 426 15.87 6.28 21.00
N ALA A 427 17.06 6.65 20.57
CA ALA A 427 18.07 7.21 21.45
C ALA A 427 17.61 8.59 21.87
N ASP A 428 16.54 8.70 22.62
CA ASP A 428 16.10 9.88 23.39
C ASP A 428 14.71 9.65 24.03
N VAL A 429 14.41 8.44 24.51
CA VAL A 429 13.38 8.29 25.55
C VAL A 429 14.08 8.00 26.87
N SER A 430 14.85 8.98 27.33
CA SER A 430 15.21 9.08 28.73
C SER A 430 13.98 9.61 29.49
N ASN A 431 12.99 8.75 29.71
CA ASN A 431 12.11 8.80 30.88
C ASN A 431 11.30 7.50 30.97
N THR A 432 11.91 6.55 31.67
CA THR A 432 11.33 5.69 32.70
C THR A 432 9.86 5.31 32.58
N PHE A 433 9.51 4.43 31.61
CA PHE A 433 8.57 3.32 31.83
C PHE A 433 9.02 2.19 30.90
N ALA A 434 9.38 1.05 31.47
CA ALA A 434 9.65 -0.15 30.68
C ALA A 434 8.38 -0.50 29.91
N LEU A 435 8.37 -0.25 28.58
CA LEU A 435 7.27 -0.63 27.71
C LEU A 435 7.10 -2.15 27.77
N SER A 436 5.88 -2.63 27.88
CA SER A 436 5.58 -4.05 27.76
C SER A 436 5.92 -4.54 26.35
N ASN A 437 6.18 -5.85 26.19
CA ASN A 437 6.43 -6.45 24.87
C ASN A 437 5.30 -6.13 23.85
N ALA A 438 4.06 -5.99 24.32
CA ALA A 438 2.92 -5.58 23.49
C ALA A 438 3.04 -4.12 23.02
N GLN A 439 3.46 -3.21 23.88
CA GLN A 439 3.67 -1.79 23.51
C GLN A 439 4.83 -1.61 22.55
N ILE A 440 5.90 -2.42 22.70
CA ILE A 440 7.02 -2.45 21.76
C ILE A 440 6.54 -2.98 20.39
N ALA A 441 5.76 -4.05 20.37
CA ALA A 441 5.20 -4.61 19.14
C ALA A 441 4.25 -3.63 18.43
N ASP A 442 3.40 -2.94 19.18
CA ASP A 442 2.51 -1.90 18.66
C ASP A 442 3.31 -0.70 18.10
N SER A 443 4.36 -0.26 18.81
CA SER A 443 5.24 0.81 18.35
C SER A 443 5.94 0.45 17.04
N LEU A 444 6.50 -0.74 16.93
CA LEU A 444 7.16 -1.24 15.71
C LEU A 444 6.17 -1.43 14.56
N TYR A 445 4.97 -1.91 14.86
CA TYR A 445 3.90 -2.04 13.87
C TYR A 445 3.48 -0.65 13.35
N MET A 446 3.27 0.31 14.25
CA MET A 446 2.92 1.67 13.88
C MET A 446 4.01 2.33 13.06
N ASP A 447 5.28 2.16 13.42
CA ASP A 447 6.42 2.70 12.66
C ASP A 447 6.44 2.18 11.21
N ARG A 448 6.14 0.89 11.00
CA ARG A 448 6.02 0.31 9.66
C ARG A 448 4.81 0.83 8.91
N LEU A 449 3.68 1.01 9.58
CA LEU A 449 2.45 1.53 9.03
C LEU A 449 2.62 2.96 8.53
N TRP A 450 3.38 3.79 9.26
CA TRP A 450 3.65 5.19 8.92
C TRP A 450 4.70 5.38 7.80
N ARG A 451 5.29 4.31 7.29
CA ARG A 451 6.23 4.35 6.17
C ARG A 451 5.54 4.33 4.82
N GLY A 452 4.57 5.22 4.63
CA GLY A 452 3.95 5.47 3.34
C GLY A 452 2.66 4.71 3.07
N THR A 453 1.92 5.24 2.12
CA THR A 453 0.67 4.77 1.53
C THR A 453 -0.58 5.22 2.29
N THR A 454 -1.50 5.81 1.55
CA THR A 454 -2.93 5.86 1.90
C THR A 454 -3.73 5.10 0.86
N SER A 455 -5.04 5.07 0.99
CA SER A 455 -5.93 4.50 -0.01
C SER A 455 -7.03 5.50 -0.39
N VAL A 456 -7.48 5.44 -1.63
CA VAL A 456 -8.56 6.26 -2.16
C VAL A 456 -9.52 5.36 -2.91
N GLU A 457 -10.76 5.28 -2.44
CA GLU A 457 -11.83 4.51 -3.05
C GLU A 457 -12.97 5.45 -3.45
N ALA A 458 -13.41 5.38 -4.69
CA ALA A 458 -14.53 6.18 -5.19
C ALA A 458 -15.43 5.36 -6.10
N ALA A 459 -16.75 5.56 -5.96
CA ALA A 459 -17.74 4.93 -6.83
C ALA A 459 -18.94 5.85 -7.04
N ASP A 460 -19.59 5.75 -8.22
CA ASP A 460 -20.78 6.51 -8.58
C ASP A 460 -21.87 5.68 -9.25
N THR A 461 -23.06 6.27 -9.42
CA THR A 461 -24.19 5.62 -10.09
C THR A 461 -24.04 5.51 -11.60
N ALA A 462 -23.12 6.25 -12.22
CA ALA A 462 -22.76 6.06 -13.63
C ALA A 462 -21.94 4.76 -13.81
N GLY A 463 -21.54 4.13 -12.70
CA GLY A 463 -20.87 2.85 -12.65
C GLY A 463 -19.34 2.95 -12.68
N TRP A 464 -18.75 4.12 -12.59
CA TRP A 464 -17.31 4.27 -12.43
C TRP A 464 -16.90 3.81 -11.03
N VAL A 465 -15.80 3.07 -10.97
CA VAL A 465 -15.17 2.64 -9.72
C VAL A 465 -13.67 2.89 -9.81
N VAL A 466 -13.11 3.47 -8.77
CA VAL A 466 -11.68 3.79 -8.70
C VAL A 466 -11.12 3.30 -7.38
N SER A 467 -10.02 2.58 -7.43
CA SER A 467 -9.20 2.18 -6.29
C SER A 467 -7.76 2.66 -6.51
N ILE A 468 -7.22 3.45 -5.59
CA ILE A 468 -5.85 3.98 -5.66
C ILE A 468 -5.13 3.67 -4.35
N THR A 469 -3.85 3.30 -4.42
CA THR A 469 -2.94 3.24 -3.28
C THR A 469 -1.74 4.15 -3.52
N PRO A 470 -1.92 5.48 -3.41
CA PRO A 470 -0.84 6.43 -3.67
C PRO A 470 0.15 6.40 -2.50
N SER A 471 1.40 6.75 -2.77
CA SER A 471 2.46 6.68 -1.76
C SER A 471 3.67 7.53 -2.17
N GLY A 472 4.77 7.43 -1.39
CA GLY A 472 6.03 8.13 -1.66
C GLY A 472 6.04 9.57 -1.18
N GLY A 473 7.19 10.02 -0.68
CA GLY A 473 7.32 11.35 -0.09
C GLY A 473 6.69 11.47 1.29
N TRP A 474 6.62 10.36 2.06
CA TRP A 474 6.17 10.41 3.46
C TRP A 474 7.18 11.10 4.38
N LEU A 475 6.70 11.57 5.53
CA LEU A 475 7.54 12.25 6.53
C LEU A 475 8.51 11.29 7.25
N PRO A 476 9.76 11.70 7.50
CA PRO A 476 10.38 12.96 7.08
C PRO A 476 10.68 12.97 5.57
N ALA A 477 10.23 14.01 4.86
CA ALA A 477 10.35 14.13 3.40
C ALA A 477 11.34 15.22 3.01
N CYS A 478 12.12 15.00 1.96
CA CYS A 478 12.97 16.01 1.36
C CYS A 478 12.19 16.76 0.28
N ILE A 479 12.00 18.07 0.44
CA ILE A 479 11.29 18.92 -0.53
C ILE A 479 12.28 19.39 -1.61
N ALA A 480 11.86 19.33 -2.87
CA ALA A 480 12.67 19.74 -4.02
C ALA A 480 12.57 21.25 -4.26
N GLY A 481 13.53 22.02 -3.77
CA GLY A 481 13.59 23.48 -3.97
C GLY A 481 12.35 24.20 -3.45
N ASN A 482 11.99 25.28 -4.10
CA ASN A 482 10.81 26.08 -3.77
C ASN A 482 9.50 25.55 -4.40
N THR A 483 9.46 24.29 -4.81
CA THR A 483 8.24 23.70 -5.39
C THR A 483 7.20 23.32 -4.35
N GLY A 484 7.58 23.13 -3.08
CA GLY A 484 6.73 22.53 -2.06
C GLY A 484 6.46 21.02 -2.27
N VAL A 485 7.08 20.41 -3.29
CA VAL A 485 6.89 19.00 -3.66
C VAL A 485 7.89 18.13 -2.91
N GLY A 486 7.41 17.27 -2.01
CA GLY A 486 8.25 16.28 -1.35
C GLY A 486 8.67 15.19 -2.32
N MET A 487 9.96 14.86 -2.35
CA MET A 487 10.49 13.80 -3.21
C MET A 487 10.11 12.40 -2.71
N SER A 488 9.95 11.48 -3.62
CA SER A 488 9.71 10.06 -3.33
C SER A 488 10.87 9.41 -2.56
N GLN A 489 10.61 8.31 -1.84
CA GLN A 489 11.65 7.48 -1.22
C GLN A 489 11.70 6.07 -1.84
N ARG A 490 11.26 5.90 -3.08
CA ARG A 490 11.07 4.58 -3.69
C ARG A 490 12.34 3.89 -4.19
N MET A 491 13.47 4.58 -4.28
CA MET A 491 14.74 3.92 -4.61
C MET A 491 15.08 2.79 -3.63
N GLN A 492 14.74 2.92 -2.34
CA GLN A 492 14.96 1.88 -1.32
C GLN A 492 14.28 0.53 -1.64
N SER A 493 13.27 0.52 -2.52
CA SER A 493 12.59 -0.71 -2.94
C SER A 493 13.38 -1.55 -3.95
N PHE A 494 14.43 -1.00 -4.54
CA PHE A 494 15.35 -1.77 -5.37
C PHE A 494 16.30 -2.63 -4.54
N VAL A 495 16.83 -3.67 -5.18
CA VAL A 495 18.02 -4.40 -4.71
C VAL A 495 19.23 -4.02 -5.55
N MET A 496 20.43 -4.25 -5.02
CA MET A 496 21.69 -4.03 -5.76
C MET A 496 22.42 -5.34 -6.07
N ASP A 497 21.86 -6.46 -5.66
CA ASP A 497 22.39 -7.80 -5.86
C ASP A 497 21.32 -8.69 -6.52
N SER A 498 21.65 -9.20 -7.71
CA SER A 498 20.80 -10.14 -8.46
C SER A 498 20.57 -11.47 -7.73
N MET A 499 21.42 -11.83 -6.78
CA MET A 499 21.20 -12.99 -5.90
C MET A 499 19.94 -12.83 -5.04
N ILE A 500 19.59 -11.60 -4.67
CA ILE A 500 18.39 -11.30 -3.88
C ILE A 500 17.16 -11.35 -4.79
N ASN A 501 17.18 -10.59 -5.88
CA ASN A 501 16.09 -10.54 -6.86
C ASN A 501 16.62 -10.05 -8.22
N PRO A 502 16.81 -10.92 -9.21
CA PRO A 502 17.35 -10.52 -10.51
C PRO A 502 16.42 -9.62 -11.33
N PHE A 503 15.12 -9.60 -11.00
CA PHE A 503 14.11 -8.79 -11.68
C PHE A 503 14.01 -7.37 -11.15
N ASN A 504 14.54 -7.09 -9.94
CA ASN A 504 14.40 -5.81 -9.26
C ASN A 504 15.76 -5.13 -8.94
N VAL A 505 16.81 -5.47 -9.65
CA VAL A 505 18.10 -4.75 -9.53
C VAL A 505 17.94 -3.32 -10.03
N VAL A 506 18.53 -2.35 -9.31
CA VAL A 506 18.49 -0.94 -9.69
C VAL A 506 19.13 -0.72 -11.06
N GLU A 507 18.41 -0.01 -11.93
CA GLU A 507 18.85 0.34 -13.28
C GLU A 507 18.18 1.66 -13.69
N PRO A 508 18.92 2.61 -14.32
CA PRO A 508 18.37 3.86 -14.79
C PRO A 508 17.13 3.68 -15.68
N GLY A 509 16.07 4.46 -15.41
CA GLY A 509 14.81 4.39 -16.13
C GLY A 509 13.86 3.27 -15.70
N LYS A 510 14.30 2.35 -14.85
CA LYS A 510 13.50 1.23 -14.31
C LYS A 510 12.62 1.68 -13.15
N ARG A 511 11.44 1.07 -13.03
CA ARG A 511 10.55 1.21 -11.87
C ARG A 511 10.92 0.19 -10.79
N PRO A 512 11.02 0.59 -9.52
CA PRO A 512 11.22 -0.38 -8.43
C PRO A 512 9.99 -1.26 -8.23
N ARG A 513 10.18 -2.48 -7.72
CA ARG A 513 9.06 -3.29 -7.24
C ARG A 513 8.54 -2.68 -5.93
N VAL A 514 7.26 -2.34 -5.88
CA VAL A 514 6.63 -1.65 -4.75
C VAL A 514 5.59 -2.50 -4.05
N THR A 515 5.21 -2.09 -2.84
CA THR A 515 4.22 -2.79 -2.01
C THR A 515 2.77 -2.33 -2.26
N LEU A 516 2.57 -1.40 -3.19
CA LEU A 516 1.32 -0.70 -3.43
C LEU A 516 0.34 -1.56 -4.23
N THR A 517 -0.92 -1.64 -3.77
CA THR A 517 -1.76 -2.73 -4.25
C THR A 517 -3.26 -2.41 -4.19
N PRO A 518 -3.76 -1.47 -5.03
CA PRO A 518 -5.19 -1.26 -5.19
C PRO A 518 -5.85 -2.54 -5.69
N SER A 519 -7.13 -2.72 -5.38
CA SER A 519 -7.87 -3.95 -5.69
C SER A 519 -9.27 -3.65 -6.19
N LEU A 520 -9.67 -4.34 -7.25
CA LEU A 520 -11.07 -4.38 -7.69
C LEU A 520 -11.51 -5.83 -7.84
N ALA A 521 -12.77 -6.10 -7.53
CA ALA A 521 -13.38 -7.39 -7.80
C ALA A 521 -14.70 -7.22 -8.56
N LEU A 522 -14.90 -8.08 -9.56
CA LEU A 522 -16.13 -8.16 -10.31
C LEU A 522 -16.84 -9.49 -10.05
N LYS A 523 -18.17 -9.47 -9.96
CA LYS A 523 -19.00 -10.67 -9.91
C LYS A 523 -19.97 -10.64 -11.08
N SER A 524 -19.95 -11.67 -11.91
CA SER A 524 -20.73 -11.72 -13.15
C SER A 524 -20.54 -10.47 -14.04
N GLY A 525 -19.29 -9.98 -14.14
CA GLY A 525 -18.91 -8.82 -14.96
C GLY A 525 -19.32 -7.44 -14.40
N LYS A 526 -19.88 -7.37 -13.21
CA LYS A 526 -20.29 -6.13 -12.53
C LYS A 526 -19.40 -5.86 -11.32
N PRO A 527 -19.14 -4.58 -10.98
CA PRO A 527 -18.45 -4.24 -9.75
C PRO A 527 -19.07 -4.95 -8.53
N PHE A 528 -18.21 -5.55 -7.74
CA PHE A 528 -18.55 -6.26 -6.51
C PHE A 528 -17.90 -5.61 -5.30
N LEU A 529 -16.60 -5.31 -5.41
CA LEU A 529 -15.81 -4.76 -4.31
C LEU A 529 -14.64 -3.94 -4.86
N SER A 530 -14.41 -2.77 -4.26
CA SER A 530 -13.21 -1.96 -4.38
C SER A 530 -12.56 -1.89 -3.00
N PHE A 531 -11.26 -2.18 -2.88
CA PHE A 531 -10.62 -2.28 -1.58
C PHE A 531 -9.12 -2.06 -1.64
N ALA A 532 -8.62 -1.29 -0.69
CA ALA A 532 -7.20 -1.00 -0.54
C ALA A 532 -6.82 -0.75 0.92
N VAL A 533 -5.52 -0.73 1.21
CA VAL A 533 -5.01 -0.58 2.57
C VAL A 533 -3.63 0.08 2.54
N GLN A 534 -3.28 0.76 3.63
CA GLN A 534 -1.94 1.21 3.97
C GLN A 534 -1.13 0.08 4.65
N GLY A 535 0.22 0.13 4.61
CA GLY A 535 1.05 -0.70 5.48
C GLY A 535 2.20 -1.49 4.84
N GLY A 536 2.80 -1.02 3.76
CA GLY A 536 3.99 -1.66 3.18
C GLY A 536 3.77 -3.15 2.86
N ASP A 537 4.63 -4.03 3.35
CA ASP A 537 4.55 -5.49 3.11
C ASP A 537 3.34 -6.16 3.78
N THR A 538 2.62 -5.49 4.69
CA THR A 538 1.40 -6.03 5.30
C THR A 538 0.16 -5.83 4.43
N GLN A 539 0.22 -5.01 3.38
CA GLN A 539 -0.94 -4.64 2.56
C GLN A 539 -1.70 -5.86 2.03
N ASP A 540 -1.09 -6.70 1.22
CA ASP A 540 -1.78 -7.87 0.67
C ASP A 540 -2.06 -8.96 1.71
N GLN A 541 -1.34 -9.00 2.83
CA GLN A 541 -1.69 -9.86 3.95
C GLN A 541 -3.05 -9.47 4.53
N ASN A 542 -3.26 -8.17 4.76
CA ASN A 542 -4.51 -7.64 5.30
C ASN A 542 -5.65 -7.71 4.28
N LEU A 543 -5.39 -7.36 3.01
CA LEU A 543 -6.40 -7.39 1.94
C LEU A 543 -6.86 -8.82 1.62
N LEU A 544 -5.97 -9.81 1.69
CA LEU A 544 -6.34 -11.22 1.52
C LEU A 544 -7.32 -11.65 2.63
N GLN A 545 -7.01 -11.37 3.89
CA GLN A 545 -7.87 -11.70 5.02
C GLN A 545 -9.19 -10.93 4.96
N PHE A 546 -9.17 -9.65 4.64
CA PHE A 546 -10.37 -8.84 4.44
C PHE A 546 -11.30 -9.44 3.36
N PHE A 547 -10.75 -9.78 2.19
CA PHE A 547 -11.52 -10.38 1.11
C PHE A 547 -12.15 -11.72 1.51
N LEU A 548 -11.37 -12.59 2.17
CA LEU A 548 -11.86 -13.88 2.65
C LEU A 548 -12.91 -13.72 3.76
N ASN A 549 -12.78 -12.72 4.64
CA ASN A 549 -13.79 -12.43 5.67
C ASN A 549 -15.17 -12.12 5.06
N MET A 550 -15.19 -11.40 3.94
CA MET A 550 -16.43 -11.12 3.22
C MET A 550 -16.94 -12.36 2.45
N VAL A 551 -16.06 -13.03 1.70
CA VAL A 551 -16.45 -14.06 0.72
C VAL A 551 -16.69 -15.42 1.37
N GLU A 552 -15.86 -15.83 2.33
CA GLU A 552 -15.97 -17.12 3.00
C GLU A 552 -16.86 -17.06 4.25
N PHE A 553 -16.79 -15.96 5.02
CA PHE A 553 -17.48 -15.86 6.30
C PHE A 553 -18.69 -14.91 6.30
N GLY A 554 -18.96 -14.24 5.17
CA GLY A 554 -20.17 -13.42 4.99
C GLY A 554 -20.20 -12.15 5.85
N MET A 555 -19.03 -11.65 6.27
CA MET A 555 -18.95 -10.38 6.99
C MET A 555 -19.37 -9.21 6.09
N THR A 556 -20.01 -8.21 6.69
CA THR A 556 -20.23 -6.93 6.00
C THR A 556 -18.89 -6.22 5.75
N VAL A 557 -18.88 -5.27 4.82
CA VAL A 557 -17.66 -4.53 4.47
C VAL A 557 -17.03 -3.86 5.69
N GLN A 558 -17.84 -3.27 6.61
CA GLN A 558 -17.35 -2.65 7.82
C GLN A 558 -16.83 -3.67 8.83
N GLN A 559 -17.54 -4.79 9.04
CA GLN A 559 -17.07 -5.87 9.89
C GLN A 559 -15.73 -6.43 9.41
N ALA A 560 -15.60 -6.67 8.10
CA ALA A 560 -14.36 -7.17 7.51
C ALA A 560 -13.20 -6.16 7.63
N SER A 561 -13.47 -4.84 7.56
CA SER A 561 -12.46 -3.79 7.73
C SER A 561 -11.94 -3.68 9.17
N GLU A 562 -12.76 -4.04 10.17
CA GLU A 562 -12.40 -3.99 11.59
C GLU A 562 -12.02 -5.36 12.16
N ALA A 563 -12.21 -6.44 11.39
CA ALA A 563 -11.94 -7.80 11.84
C ALA A 563 -10.46 -7.98 12.23
N ALA A 564 -10.24 -8.76 13.29
CA ALA A 564 -8.90 -9.12 13.70
C ALA A 564 -8.19 -9.91 12.60
N ASN A 565 -7.03 -9.43 12.20
CA ASN A 565 -6.12 -10.07 11.27
C ASN A 565 -4.86 -10.54 11.99
N PHE A 566 -3.99 -11.22 11.28
CA PHE A 566 -2.64 -11.51 11.70
C PHE A 566 -1.66 -11.04 10.63
N ASN A 567 -0.40 -10.82 11.00
CA ASN A 567 0.66 -10.50 10.05
C ASN A 567 1.85 -11.43 10.21
N SER A 568 2.36 -11.93 9.09
CA SER A 568 3.60 -12.70 9.01
C SER A 568 4.80 -11.76 8.87
N ASN A 569 5.88 -12.06 9.59
CA ASN A 569 7.21 -11.49 9.34
C ASN A 569 8.13 -12.51 8.63
N GLN A 570 7.62 -13.68 8.22
CA GLN A 570 8.37 -14.68 7.46
C GLN A 570 8.39 -14.33 5.97
N LEU A 571 8.93 -13.17 5.65
CA LEU A 571 9.03 -12.62 4.31
C LEU A 571 10.22 -11.66 4.22
N TRP A 572 10.69 -11.42 3.00
CA TRP A 572 11.70 -10.40 2.74
C TRP A 572 11.07 -9.01 2.75
N LEU A 573 11.60 -8.10 3.61
CA LEU A 573 11.08 -6.74 3.70
C LEU A 573 11.46 -5.91 2.46
N SER A 574 10.47 -5.24 1.88
CA SER A 574 10.62 -4.38 0.70
C SER A 574 11.16 -3.00 1.04
N LEU A 575 10.89 -2.53 2.25
CA LEU A 575 11.19 -1.19 2.73
C LEU A 575 11.92 -1.25 4.06
N GLY A 576 12.74 -0.22 4.31
CA GLY A 576 13.49 -0.08 5.57
C GLY A 576 14.74 -0.94 5.62
N GLY A 577 15.70 -0.48 6.42
CA GLY A 577 16.99 -1.13 6.60
C GLY A 577 17.94 -0.94 5.42
N THR A 578 19.15 -0.55 5.75
CA THR A 578 20.27 -0.41 4.78
C THR A 578 21.20 -1.62 4.81
N LYS A 579 20.98 -2.55 5.72
CA LYS A 579 21.73 -3.78 5.87
C LYS A 579 20.91 -5.00 5.49
N LEU A 580 21.56 -6.05 5.03
CA LEU A 580 20.92 -7.28 4.60
C LEU A 580 20.09 -7.92 5.73
N GLN A 581 20.63 -7.97 6.95
CA GLN A 581 19.97 -8.57 8.11
C GLN A 581 18.66 -7.88 8.51
N ASP A 582 18.48 -6.61 8.14
CA ASP A 582 17.25 -5.86 8.45
C ASP A 582 16.07 -6.30 7.58
N ARG A 583 16.34 -7.03 6.50
CA ARG A 583 15.36 -7.38 5.45
C ARG A 583 15.04 -8.87 5.33
N VAL A 584 15.79 -9.73 5.99
CA VAL A 584 15.61 -11.19 5.87
C VAL A 584 14.32 -11.69 6.54
N PRO A 585 13.74 -12.80 6.07
CA PRO A 585 12.59 -13.43 6.71
C PRO A 585 12.87 -13.84 8.15
N HIS A 586 11.88 -13.69 9.02
CA HIS A 586 11.92 -14.16 10.42
C HIS A 586 11.05 -15.43 10.53
N PRO A 587 11.64 -16.65 10.49
CA PRO A 587 10.90 -17.91 10.49
C PRO A 587 9.93 -18.05 11.67
N GLY A 588 8.68 -18.37 11.38
CA GLY A 588 7.62 -18.60 12.37
C GLY A 588 7.12 -17.33 13.08
N SER A 589 7.71 -16.15 12.81
CA SER A 589 7.28 -14.90 13.44
C SER A 589 5.91 -14.48 12.91
N ILE A 590 4.94 -14.39 13.83
CA ILE A 590 3.56 -13.99 13.55
C ILE A 590 3.08 -12.97 14.59
N ILE A 591 2.42 -11.91 14.13
CA ILE A 591 1.75 -10.95 15.00
C ILE A 591 0.26 -11.31 15.02
N LEU A 592 -0.27 -11.59 16.21
CA LEU A 592 -1.68 -11.92 16.44
C LEU A 592 -2.37 -10.79 17.20
N SER A 593 -3.67 -10.60 16.94
CA SER A 593 -4.51 -9.72 17.76
C SER A 593 -4.59 -10.22 19.20
N ASN A 594 -4.65 -9.28 20.15
CA ASN A 594 -4.90 -9.57 21.56
C ASN A 594 -6.24 -10.29 21.79
N THR A 595 -7.18 -10.21 20.85
CA THR A 595 -8.46 -10.90 20.88
C THR A 595 -8.37 -12.37 20.43
N THR A 596 -7.21 -12.82 19.90
CA THR A 596 -7.02 -14.23 19.52
C THR A 596 -7.12 -15.14 20.75
N PRO A 597 -7.98 -16.19 20.75
CA PRO A 597 -8.14 -17.09 21.89
C PRO A 597 -6.84 -17.79 22.29
N GLU A 598 -6.68 -18.11 23.59
CA GLU A 598 -5.43 -18.68 24.11
C GLU A 598 -5.18 -20.12 23.61
N ASP A 599 -6.22 -20.91 23.38
CA ASP A 599 -6.11 -22.25 22.79
C ASP A 599 -5.58 -22.17 21.35
N VAL A 600 -6.02 -21.18 20.56
CA VAL A 600 -5.50 -20.91 19.21
C VAL A 600 -4.02 -20.52 19.27
N ARG A 601 -3.64 -19.62 20.19
CA ARG A 601 -2.24 -19.21 20.38
C ARG A 601 -1.35 -20.39 20.77
N THR A 602 -1.84 -21.23 21.67
CA THR A 602 -1.13 -22.43 22.15
C THR A 602 -0.94 -23.43 21.03
N LYS A 603 -2.00 -23.69 20.22
CA LYS A 603 -1.90 -24.60 19.06
C LYS A 603 -0.91 -24.07 18.03
N LEU A 604 -0.92 -22.78 17.73
CA LEU A 604 0.06 -22.16 16.82
C LEU A 604 1.51 -22.31 17.33
N LYS A 605 1.75 -22.12 18.63
CA LYS A 605 3.09 -22.39 19.22
C LYS A 605 3.53 -23.84 19.04
N GLN A 606 2.64 -24.80 19.24
CA GLN A 606 2.91 -26.23 19.02
C GLN A 606 3.23 -26.53 17.54
N MET A 607 2.64 -25.79 16.60
CA MET A 607 2.92 -25.89 15.17
C MET A 607 4.25 -25.22 14.76
N GLY A 608 5.00 -24.61 15.70
CA GLY A 608 6.30 -23.99 15.45
C GLY A 608 6.25 -22.49 15.14
N TYR A 609 5.17 -21.79 15.50
CA TYR A 609 5.11 -20.33 15.41
C TYR A 609 5.62 -19.65 16.68
N SER A 610 6.11 -18.43 16.51
CA SER A 610 6.53 -17.51 17.58
C SER A 610 5.61 -16.28 17.60
N PRO A 611 4.43 -16.39 18.26
CA PRO A 611 3.46 -15.30 18.24
C PRO A 611 3.88 -14.14 19.13
N THR A 612 3.77 -12.93 18.56
CA THR A 612 3.74 -11.65 19.27
C THR A 612 2.31 -11.16 19.31
N ILE A 613 1.86 -10.65 20.46
CA ILE A 613 0.49 -10.17 20.62
C ILE A 613 0.47 -8.65 20.47
N GLY A 614 -0.30 -8.15 19.54
CA GLY A 614 -0.52 -6.73 19.30
C GLY A 614 -1.96 -6.30 19.55
N ASN A 615 -2.16 -5.05 19.93
CA ASN A 615 -3.50 -4.46 20.05
C ASN A 615 -4.10 -4.15 18.67
N ARG A 616 -3.26 -4.01 17.66
CA ARG A 616 -3.64 -3.77 16.26
C ARG A 616 -2.85 -4.68 15.35
N THR A 617 -3.54 -5.37 14.46
CA THR A 617 -2.93 -6.27 13.48
C THR A 617 -3.36 -5.98 12.06
N SER A 618 -4.45 -5.23 11.87
CA SER A 618 -4.92 -4.77 10.57
C SER A 618 -4.47 -3.34 10.29
N GLY A 619 -4.08 -3.08 9.05
CA GLY A 619 -3.87 -1.72 8.55
C GLY A 619 -5.18 -0.99 8.30
N PRO A 620 -5.13 0.33 7.99
CA PRO A 620 -6.29 1.13 7.62
C PRO A 620 -6.87 0.68 6.28
N ILE A 621 -7.87 -0.22 6.34
CA ILE A 621 -8.57 -0.76 5.16
C ILE A 621 -9.73 0.17 4.80
N ASN A 622 -9.77 0.59 3.55
CA ASN A 622 -10.87 1.32 2.94
C ASN A 622 -11.46 0.51 1.80
N ALA A 623 -12.80 0.42 1.76
CA ALA A 623 -13.47 -0.41 0.78
C ALA A 623 -14.87 0.11 0.42
N ILE A 624 -15.33 -0.22 -0.80
CA ILE A 624 -16.70 0.00 -1.26
C ILE A 624 -17.26 -1.32 -1.78
N TYR A 625 -18.31 -1.82 -1.15
CA TYR A 625 -19.08 -2.98 -1.59
C TYR A 625 -20.32 -2.54 -2.38
N PHE A 626 -20.62 -3.26 -3.46
CA PHE A 626 -21.74 -3.01 -4.35
C PHE A 626 -22.88 -3.98 -4.03
N ASP A 627 -23.90 -3.50 -3.32
CA ASP A 627 -25.12 -4.27 -3.08
C ASP A 627 -26.02 -4.21 -4.32
N THR A 628 -25.84 -5.19 -5.20
CA THR A 628 -26.60 -5.27 -6.43
C THR A 628 -28.08 -5.59 -6.22
N LYS A 629 -28.43 -6.20 -5.08
CA LYS A 629 -29.81 -6.52 -4.71
C LYS A 629 -30.61 -5.26 -4.40
N HIS A 630 -30.05 -4.37 -3.62
CA HIS A 630 -30.72 -3.14 -3.20
C HIS A 630 -30.31 -1.92 -4.01
N LYS A 631 -29.34 -2.08 -4.94
CA LYS A 631 -28.78 -1.00 -5.78
C LYS A 631 -28.20 0.13 -4.93
N THR A 632 -27.43 -0.24 -3.92
CA THR A 632 -26.77 0.67 -2.98
C THR A 632 -25.28 0.38 -2.90
N LEU A 633 -24.53 1.37 -2.42
CA LEU A 633 -23.10 1.28 -2.12
C LEU A 633 -22.93 1.20 -0.60
N TRP A 634 -22.06 0.30 -0.15
CA TRP A 634 -21.72 0.19 1.27
C TRP A 634 -20.23 0.49 1.42
N GLY A 635 -19.91 1.53 2.20
CA GLY A 635 -18.54 1.89 2.52
C GLY A 635 -18.08 1.25 3.82
N GLY A 636 -16.85 0.75 3.84
CA GLY A 636 -16.14 0.36 5.04
C GLY A 636 -14.85 1.15 5.17
N SER A 637 -14.61 1.71 6.35
CA SER A 637 -13.33 2.32 6.70
C SER A 637 -12.90 1.84 8.07
N SER A 638 -11.65 1.36 8.18
CA SER A 638 -11.17 0.80 9.43
C SER A 638 -11.16 1.83 10.57
N ASN A 639 -11.07 1.33 11.80
CA ASN A 639 -10.86 2.16 12.99
C ASN A 639 -9.38 2.48 13.25
N ASN A 640 -8.49 2.13 12.32
CA ASN A 640 -7.07 2.44 12.38
C ASN A 640 -6.80 3.77 11.65
N GLY A 641 -5.90 4.58 12.21
CA GLY A 641 -5.59 5.89 11.64
C GLY A 641 -6.79 6.84 11.65
N GLU A 642 -6.85 7.71 10.66
CA GLU A 642 -7.89 8.73 10.48
C GLU A 642 -8.81 8.40 9.30
N ASP A 643 -8.85 7.15 8.86
CA ASP A 643 -9.68 6.68 7.75
C ASP A 643 -11.12 7.15 7.87
N TYR A 644 -11.65 7.64 6.78
CA TYR A 644 -13.00 8.20 6.76
C TYR A 644 -13.69 7.97 5.41
N GLY A 645 -15.00 7.88 5.47
CA GLY A 645 -15.84 7.74 4.29
C GLY A 645 -17.08 8.62 4.35
N ILE A 646 -17.53 9.05 3.19
CA ILE A 646 -18.75 9.81 2.97
C ILE A 646 -19.53 9.15 1.83
N GLY A 647 -20.80 8.90 2.05
CA GLY A 647 -21.72 8.35 1.05
C GLY A 647 -23.01 9.15 0.96
N TRP A 648 -23.63 9.14 -0.22
CA TRP A 648 -24.89 9.83 -0.45
C TRP A 648 -25.86 9.04 -1.33
#